data_938f5f2eb077b5791405852c1059f855
#
_entry.id   938f5f2eb077b5791405852c1059f855
#
_cell.length_a   1.000
_cell.length_b   1.000
_cell.length_c   1.000
_cell.angle_alpha   90.00
_cell.angle_beta   90.00
_cell.angle_gamma   90.00
#
_symmetry.space_group_name_H-M   'P 1'
#
loop_
_entity.id
_entity.type
_entity.pdbx_description
1 polymer ?
#
loop_
_entity_poly.entity_id
_entity_poly.type
_entity_poly.pdbx_seq_one_letter_code
_entity_poly.pdbx_strand_id
1 'polypeptide(L)'
;MAFQVSPGVNITEIDRTGVVTQVSTTSAGLVGDFRWGPVEQIVTIDSENSLVQYFSKPEEDNYLSFFSAANFLGYGAALQVVRASTATAKMAGIGQGHTASTLWNDVLYNEATNYGASAAAGITGVALVKYPGILGNSLLLSYSDNFEQGVTFTALVNSVGSNGTTWGTDSVTIGLTGADAANQILKVAVGDTIKFSESTFQFPITAVNASSPYTVTVTAGGNTAAIGAHLVGKTSATLLWKYASYVPYTSGTSSLATSRGYTGDEVAVVIVDEDGAFSGAPGTVLESFIGSKAANAVQADGINNYYANKLGASEYIRWISHPQSAELNAANTNWGATFASVGGSGTFKALIKNVYSSFVGGTNTTPTEGNVYTGYDLFRNPEDVDVSLLLQGGNTTNVAKYIIDLADARKDCVAFVSPELADVKDLTANEAYEQVLDFKRNGLNKNTSYAVLDSGWKYQYDKYYDTYRWMPLNPDIAGLCARTDTTTDPWFSPAGYARGQINNVVKLAFNPTKTLRDGLYANNINPVISQPGQGTLLFGDKTLLSKPSAFDRINVRRLFIILEKAVATASKFQLFEFNDDFTRANFLGIVEPFLRDVQARRGIAEFRVVCDETNNTAEVIDKNQFVADIYIKPARTINFIQLNFIATRSNVQFSEVGAAIQI
;
A
#
# COMPACT_ATOMS: atom_id res chain seq x y z
N MET A 1 5.43 -50.57 -27.74
CA MET A 1 4.19 -50.39 -28.56
C MET A 1 4.14 -51.56 -29.51
N ALA A 2 3.01 -52.31 -29.56
CA ALA A 2 2.85 -53.40 -30.47
C ALA A 2 2.64 -52.83 -31.89
N PHE A 3 3.50 -53.20 -32.83
CA PHE A 3 3.33 -52.86 -34.24
C PHE A 3 2.08 -53.53 -34.79
N GLN A 4 1.27 -52.79 -35.53
CA GLN A 4 0.12 -53.34 -36.24
C GLN A 4 0.60 -54.27 -37.34
N VAL A 5 0.15 -55.53 -37.36
CA VAL A 5 0.63 -56.55 -38.30
C VAL A 5 -0.09 -56.50 -39.67
N SER A 6 -1.18 -55.70 -39.77
CA SER A 6 -1.90 -55.47 -41.02
C SER A 6 -1.71 -54.03 -41.53
N PRO A 7 -1.79 -53.77 -42.85
CA PRO A 7 -1.73 -52.41 -43.38
C PRO A 7 -2.81 -51.54 -42.74
N GLY A 8 -2.40 -50.45 -42.08
CA GLY A 8 -3.27 -49.48 -41.42
C GLY A 8 -2.53 -48.19 -41.07
N VAL A 9 -3.26 -47.13 -40.87
CA VAL A 9 -2.72 -45.82 -40.45
C VAL A 9 -2.67 -45.78 -38.93
N ASN A 10 -1.49 -45.64 -38.36
CA ASN A 10 -1.29 -45.43 -36.93
C ASN A 10 -1.23 -43.93 -36.66
N ILE A 11 -2.22 -43.43 -35.93
CA ILE A 11 -2.27 -42.01 -35.54
C ILE A 11 -1.74 -41.94 -34.11
N THR A 12 -0.60 -41.26 -33.93
CA THR A 12 -0.10 -40.88 -32.61
C THR A 12 -0.33 -39.41 -32.43
N GLU A 13 -1.15 -39.03 -31.47
CA GLU A 13 -1.19 -37.62 -30.98
C GLU A 13 0.00 -37.41 -30.06
N ILE A 14 0.86 -36.49 -30.42
CA ILE A 14 1.92 -36.01 -29.57
C ILE A 14 1.53 -34.58 -29.20
N ASP A 15 1.13 -34.35 -27.96
CA ASP A 15 0.88 -33.01 -27.45
C ASP A 15 2.23 -32.28 -27.33
N ARG A 16 2.44 -31.26 -28.17
CA ARG A 16 3.58 -30.37 -28.13
C ARG A 16 3.16 -28.94 -27.77
N THR A 17 2.01 -28.75 -27.13
CA THR A 17 1.53 -27.44 -26.70
C THR A 17 2.23 -26.98 -25.42
N GLY A 18 3.56 -26.92 -25.43
CA GLY A 18 4.31 -26.11 -24.50
C GLY A 18 4.06 -24.64 -24.83
N VAL A 19 3.13 -23.99 -24.14
CA VAL A 19 2.89 -22.55 -24.31
C VAL A 19 3.89 -21.79 -23.45
N VAL A 20 4.63 -20.86 -24.04
CA VAL A 20 5.41 -19.88 -23.29
C VAL A 20 4.42 -18.99 -22.53
N THR A 21 4.44 -19.04 -21.21
CA THR A 21 3.58 -18.22 -20.36
C THR A 21 3.87 -16.74 -20.60
N GLN A 22 2.82 -15.92 -20.72
CA GLN A 22 2.98 -14.48 -20.77
C GLN A 22 3.57 -13.99 -19.45
N VAL A 23 4.67 -13.26 -19.53
CA VAL A 23 5.35 -12.66 -18.40
C VAL A 23 4.75 -11.29 -18.13
N SER A 24 4.48 -10.97 -16.86
CA SER A 24 4.03 -9.62 -16.49
C SER A 24 5.15 -8.62 -16.74
N THR A 25 4.83 -7.54 -17.47
CA THR A 25 5.78 -6.48 -17.85
C THR A 25 5.42 -5.12 -17.27
N THR A 26 4.25 -5.03 -16.65
CA THR A 26 3.66 -3.79 -16.16
C THR A 26 3.85 -3.58 -14.66
N SER A 27 4.36 -4.59 -13.92
CA SER A 27 4.59 -4.49 -12.48
C SER A 27 5.77 -3.57 -12.18
N ALA A 28 5.54 -2.55 -11.34
CA ALA A 28 6.59 -1.64 -10.89
C ALA A 28 6.80 -1.74 -9.36
N GLY A 29 8.01 -1.42 -8.91
CA GLY A 29 8.38 -1.34 -7.50
C GLY A 29 8.71 0.09 -7.08
N LEU A 30 8.16 0.54 -5.94
CA LEU A 30 8.43 1.83 -5.34
C LEU A 30 8.61 1.69 -3.83
N VAL A 31 9.65 2.30 -3.29
CA VAL A 31 9.85 2.46 -1.85
C VAL A 31 9.75 3.92 -1.49
N GLY A 32 8.98 4.22 -0.46
CA GLY A 32 8.79 5.60 -0.04
C GLY A 32 8.31 5.77 1.40
N ASP A 33 8.18 7.01 1.80
CA ASP A 33 7.55 7.39 3.06
C ASP A 33 6.04 7.52 2.85
N PHE A 34 5.28 6.84 3.70
CA PHE A 34 3.83 6.87 3.70
C PHE A 34 3.31 7.06 5.13
N ARG A 35 2.14 7.67 5.24
CA ARG A 35 1.54 8.04 6.52
C ARG A 35 1.09 6.83 7.35
N TRP A 36 0.67 5.75 6.69
CA TRP A 36 0.06 4.56 7.27
C TRP A 36 0.52 3.31 6.51
N GLY A 37 0.16 2.13 6.97
CA GLY A 37 0.37 0.87 6.26
C GLY A 37 1.56 0.06 6.74
N PRO A 38 1.68 -1.18 6.23
CA PRO A 38 2.72 -2.11 6.64
C PRO A 38 4.12 -1.57 6.31
N VAL A 39 5.05 -1.75 7.25
CA VAL A 39 6.45 -1.33 7.13
C VAL A 39 7.29 -2.49 6.66
N GLU A 40 8.20 -2.22 5.69
CA GLU A 40 9.12 -3.24 5.15
C GLU A 40 8.39 -4.49 4.62
N GLN A 41 7.22 -4.29 4.04
CA GLN A 41 6.44 -5.32 3.37
C GLN A 41 6.01 -4.85 1.99
N ILE A 42 6.01 -5.75 1.02
CA ILE A 42 5.52 -5.47 -0.32
C ILE A 42 4.00 -5.56 -0.32
N VAL A 43 3.35 -4.45 -0.70
CA VAL A 43 1.90 -4.38 -0.90
C VAL A 43 1.62 -4.09 -2.37
N THR A 44 0.83 -4.92 -3.02
CA THR A 44 0.43 -4.71 -4.40
C THR A 44 -0.80 -3.81 -4.45
N ILE A 45 -0.69 -2.71 -5.16
CA ILE A 45 -1.71 -1.67 -5.33
C ILE A 45 -2.08 -1.57 -6.81
N ASP A 46 -3.37 -1.51 -7.09
CA ASP A 46 -3.95 -1.46 -8.45
C ASP A 46 -4.56 -0.10 -8.80
N SER A 47 -4.87 0.71 -7.80
CA SER A 47 -5.57 1.99 -7.98
C SER A 47 -5.19 3.01 -6.91
N GLU A 48 -5.43 4.29 -7.19
CA GLU A 48 -5.23 5.35 -6.20
C GLU A 48 -6.15 5.18 -4.97
N ASN A 49 -7.35 4.62 -5.15
CA ASN A 49 -8.25 4.34 -4.03
C ASN A 49 -7.67 3.26 -3.11
N SER A 50 -7.13 2.17 -3.68
CA SER A 50 -6.41 1.15 -2.91
C SER A 50 -5.18 1.74 -2.21
N LEU A 51 -4.44 2.66 -2.88
CA LEU A 51 -3.31 3.34 -2.26
C LEU A 51 -3.73 4.13 -1.01
N VAL A 52 -4.83 4.88 -1.09
CA VAL A 52 -5.40 5.62 0.06
C VAL A 52 -5.87 4.67 1.16
N GLN A 53 -6.47 3.54 0.81
CA GLN A 53 -6.95 2.57 1.78
C GLN A 53 -5.79 1.96 2.59
N TYR A 54 -4.71 1.54 1.91
CA TYR A 54 -3.56 0.90 2.58
C TYR A 54 -2.60 1.89 3.22
N PHE A 55 -2.36 3.05 2.60
CA PHE A 55 -1.29 3.98 3.00
C PHE A 55 -1.80 5.35 3.46
N SER A 56 -3.13 5.56 3.49
CA SER A 56 -3.81 6.81 3.80
C SER A 56 -3.52 7.93 2.79
N LYS A 57 -4.12 9.11 3.02
CA LYS A 57 -3.92 10.30 2.19
C LYS A 57 -2.52 10.88 2.37
N PRO A 58 -1.97 11.62 1.39
CA PRO A 58 -0.67 12.27 1.53
C PRO A 58 -0.69 13.35 2.62
N GLU A 59 0.48 13.69 3.13
CA GLU A 59 0.76 14.86 3.96
C GLU A 59 1.88 15.70 3.35
N GLU A 60 2.19 16.84 3.99
CA GLU A 60 3.24 17.76 3.51
C GLU A 60 4.61 17.08 3.47
N ASP A 61 4.87 16.14 4.36
CA ASP A 61 6.18 15.48 4.48
C ASP A 61 6.37 14.32 3.50
N ASN A 62 5.27 13.68 3.02
CA ASN A 62 5.33 12.44 2.25
C ASN A 62 4.62 12.49 0.89
N TYR A 63 4.15 13.67 0.48
CA TYR A 63 3.42 13.82 -0.80
C TYR A 63 4.21 13.32 -2.01
N LEU A 64 5.55 13.43 -1.98
CA LEU A 64 6.41 12.96 -3.07
C LEU A 64 6.27 11.45 -3.29
N SER A 65 6.30 10.66 -2.23
CA SER A 65 6.13 9.20 -2.31
C SER A 65 4.72 8.84 -2.76
N PHE A 66 3.70 9.47 -2.15
CA PHE A 66 2.31 9.19 -2.48
C PHE A 66 1.97 9.52 -3.93
N PHE A 67 2.29 10.73 -4.40
CA PHE A 67 1.97 11.12 -5.77
C PHE A 67 2.87 10.44 -6.81
N SER A 68 4.08 10.00 -6.43
CA SER A 68 4.87 9.12 -7.31
C SER A 68 4.15 7.80 -7.56
N ALA A 69 3.58 7.19 -6.52
CA ALA A 69 2.74 6.01 -6.65
C ALA A 69 1.46 6.30 -7.46
N ALA A 70 0.72 7.35 -7.10
CA ALA A 70 -0.54 7.72 -7.74
C ALA A 70 -0.38 8.07 -9.22
N ASN A 71 0.69 8.77 -9.59
CA ASN A 71 0.99 9.11 -10.98
C ASN A 71 1.24 7.85 -11.83
N PHE A 72 2.01 6.89 -11.32
CA PHE A 72 2.21 5.61 -12.01
C PHE A 72 0.90 4.83 -12.17
N LEU A 73 0.12 4.69 -11.08
CA LEU A 73 -1.18 4.01 -11.09
C LEU A 73 -2.18 4.63 -12.08
N GLY A 74 -2.08 5.93 -12.32
CA GLY A 74 -2.90 6.65 -13.31
C GLY A 74 -2.73 6.20 -14.76
N TYR A 75 -1.76 5.31 -15.04
CA TYR A 75 -1.55 4.67 -16.34
C TYR A 75 -2.13 3.25 -16.43
N GLY A 76 -2.83 2.78 -15.38
CA GLY A 76 -3.55 1.51 -15.39
C GLY A 76 -2.66 0.27 -15.17
N ALA A 77 -1.59 0.41 -14.40
CA ALA A 77 -0.65 -0.67 -14.09
C ALA A 77 -0.60 -0.96 -12.58
N ALA A 78 -0.24 -2.18 -12.20
CA ALA A 78 -0.05 -2.56 -10.81
C ALA A 78 1.28 -2.06 -10.26
N LEU A 79 1.28 -1.58 -9.01
CA LEU A 79 2.44 -1.07 -8.29
C LEU A 79 2.66 -1.87 -7.02
N GLN A 80 3.87 -2.36 -6.83
CA GLN A 80 4.34 -2.94 -5.58
C GLN A 80 4.97 -1.84 -4.73
N VAL A 81 4.31 -1.50 -3.63
CA VAL A 81 4.71 -0.41 -2.74
C VAL A 81 5.30 -0.97 -1.46
N VAL A 82 6.41 -0.40 -1.03
CA VAL A 82 7.02 -0.68 0.27
C VAL A 82 7.12 0.62 1.05
N ARG A 83 6.55 0.61 2.26
CA ARG A 83 6.71 1.72 3.21
C ARG A 83 8.05 1.58 3.93
N ALA A 84 8.93 2.56 3.77
CA ALA A 84 10.13 2.69 4.59
C ALA A 84 9.79 3.41 5.91
N SER A 85 10.41 3.00 7.02
CA SER A 85 10.29 3.67 8.32
C SER A 85 11.55 3.48 9.14
N THR A 86 11.75 4.31 10.16
CA THR A 86 12.89 4.17 11.08
C THR A 86 12.52 3.35 12.30
N ALA A 87 13.49 2.70 12.92
CA ALA A 87 13.29 1.97 14.17
C ALA A 87 12.83 2.84 15.36
N THR A 88 12.89 4.18 15.23
CA THR A 88 12.46 5.13 16.26
C THR A 88 11.02 5.62 16.09
N ALA A 89 10.36 5.31 14.98
CA ALA A 89 8.94 5.58 14.81
C ALA A 89 8.13 4.82 15.86
N LYS A 90 7.05 5.44 16.36
CA LYS A 90 6.22 4.86 17.42
C LYS A 90 4.83 4.51 16.91
N MET A 91 4.34 3.36 17.32
CA MET A 91 2.94 2.98 17.26
C MET A 91 2.20 3.70 18.38
N ALA A 92 1.03 4.25 18.10
CA ALA A 92 0.18 4.79 19.16
C ALA A 92 -0.36 3.65 20.03
N GLY A 93 -0.47 3.90 21.35
CA GLY A 93 -0.97 2.94 22.29
C GLY A 93 -1.87 3.60 23.32
N ILE A 94 -2.54 2.81 24.16
CA ILE A 94 -3.35 3.31 25.25
C ILE A 94 -2.41 3.82 26.35
N GLY A 95 -2.43 5.14 26.58
CA GLY A 95 -1.61 5.82 27.59
C GLY A 95 -0.20 6.21 27.14
N GLN A 96 0.42 5.53 26.18
CA GLN A 96 1.75 5.88 25.65
C GLN A 96 2.05 5.22 24.29
N GLY A 97 2.98 5.79 23.52
CA GLY A 97 3.46 5.21 22.26
C GLY A 97 4.55 4.15 22.47
N HIS A 98 4.64 3.23 21.54
CA HIS A 98 5.57 2.10 21.57
C HIS A 98 6.47 2.03 20.33
N THR A 99 7.76 1.70 20.52
CA THR A 99 8.80 1.63 19.49
C THR A 99 9.16 0.21 19.06
N ALA A 100 8.39 -0.80 19.44
CA ALA A 100 8.69 -2.19 19.15
C ALA A 100 8.52 -2.51 17.66
N SER A 101 9.61 -2.35 16.88
CA SER A 101 9.63 -2.62 15.43
C SER A 101 9.23 -4.05 15.06
N THR A 102 9.42 -5.01 15.97
CA THR A 102 8.98 -6.40 15.80
C THR A 102 7.46 -6.55 15.69
N LEU A 103 6.69 -5.54 16.11
CA LEU A 103 5.23 -5.55 16.02
C LEU A 103 4.67 -4.87 14.77
N TRP A 104 5.52 -4.28 13.93
CA TRP A 104 5.08 -3.59 12.70
C TRP A 104 4.67 -4.55 11.58
N ASN A 105 5.13 -5.79 11.67
CA ASN A 105 4.90 -6.82 10.67
C ASN A 105 3.86 -7.82 11.17
N ASP A 106 2.85 -8.10 10.35
CA ASP A 106 1.78 -9.03 10.70
C ASP A 106 2.29 -10.46 10.94
N VAL A 107 3.31 -10.90 10.20
CA VAL A 107 3.92 -12.22 10.37
C VAL A 107 4.59 -12.31 11.74
N LEU A 108 5.37 -11.30 12.12
CA LEU A 108 6.05 -11.25 13.43
C LEU A 108 5.04 -11.14 14.58
N TYR A 109 3.97 -10.38 14.40
CA TYR A 109 2.90 -10.30 15.40
C TYR A 109 2.19 -11.64 15.57
N ASN A 110 1.89 -12.36 14.50
CA ASN A 110 1.23 -13.67 14.54
C ASN A 110 2.13 -14.76 15.11
N GLU A 111 3.43 -14.70 14.89
CA GLU A 111 4.40 -15.61 15.53
C GLU A 111 4.59 -15.30 17.01
N ALA A 112 4.48 -14.04 17.39
CA ALA A 112 4.46 -13.59 18.79
C ALA A 112 3.13 -13.89 19.49
N THR A 113 2.34 -14.85 19.03
CA THR A 113 1.00 -15.25 19.49
C THR A 113 0.85 -15.51 20.99
N ASN A 114 1.86 -15.25 21.76
CA ASN A 114 1.80 -15.16 23.19
C ASN A 114 1.34 -13.76 23.56
N TYR A 115 0.05 -13.60 23.77
CA TYR A 115 -0.57 -12.45 24.42
C TYR A 115 0.11 -12.05 25.75
N GLY A 116 1.06 -12.81 26.24
CA GLY A 116 1.93 -12.51 27.38
C GLY A 116 3.30 -11.89 27.02
N ALA A 117 3.72 -11.92 25.76
CA ALA A 117 5.01 -11.35 25.34
C ALA A 117 5.01 -9.80 25.37
N SER A 118 3.84 -9.18 25.33
CA SER A 118 3.64 -7.73 25.43
C SER A 118 4.21 -7.14 26.74
N ALA A 119 4.07 -7.85 27.86
CA ALA A 119 4.61 -7.43 29.14
C ALA A 119 6.15 -7.42 29.14
N ALA A 120 6.80 -8.35 28.43
CA ALA A 120 8.24 -8.40 28.27
C ALA A 120 8.77 -7.27 27.36
N ALA A 121 7.95 -6.78 26.43
CA ALA A 121 8.27 -5.63 25.59
C ALA A 121 7.95 -4.27 26.25
N GLY A 122 7.47 -4.25 27.47
CA GLY A 122 7.07 -3.02 28.17
C GLY A 122 5.79 -2.38 27.62
N ILE A 123 4.97 -3.13 26.89
CA ILE A 123 3.71 -2.66 26.33
C ILE A 123 2.64 -2.78 27.39
N THR A 124 1.99 -1.67 27.70
CA THR A 124 0.87 -1.60 28.66
C THR A 124 -0.42 -1.23 27.92
N GLY A 125 -1.55 -1.80 28.35
CA GLY A 125 -2.86 -1.55 27.75
C GLY A 125 -3.40 -2.74 26.97
N VAL A 126 -4.62 -2.58 26.48
CA VAL A 126 -5.41 -3.64 25.83
C VAL A 126 -5.01 -3.83 24.37
N ALA A 127 -4.67 -2.75 23.67
CA ALA A 127 -4.38 -2.75 22.27
C ALA A 127 -3.29 -1.71 21.88
N LEU A 128 -2.67 -1.94 20.76
CA LEU A 128 -1.81 -1.00 20.05
C LEU A 128 -2.41 -0.73 18.66
N VAL A 129 -2.09 0.43 18.11
CA VAL A 129 -2.34 0.72 16.70
C VAL A 129 -1.48 -0.20 15.83
N LYS A 130 -2.01 -0.64 14.69
CA LYS A 130 -1.38 -1.65 13.83
C LYS A 130 -0.05 -1.21 13.23
N TYR A 131 0.08 0.07 12.87
CA TYR A 131 1.25 0.62 12.20
C TYR A 131 1.81 1.86 12.90
N PRO A 132 3.12 2.13 12.82
CA PRO A 132 3.71 3.33 13.41
C PRO A 132 3.30 4.58 12.66
N GLY A 133 3.20 5.69 13.39
CA GLY A 133 2.87 7.00 12.83
C GLY A 133 1.91 7.80 13.69
N ILE A 134 1.88 9.11 13.43
CA ILE A 134 1.01 10.06 14.15
C ILE A 134 -0.48 9.81 13.89
N LEU A 135 -0.81 9.23 12.71
CA LEU A 135 -2.18 8.96 12.31
C LEU A 135 -2.92 8.08 13.32
N GLY A 136 -2.20 7.14 13.93
CA GLY A 136 -2.75 6.28 14.96
C GLY A 136 -3.29 7.00 16.20
N ASN A 137 -2.87 8.23 16.47
CA ASN A 137 -3.37 9.02 17.58
C ASN A 137 -4.83 9.49 17.37
N SER A 138 -5.34 9.41 16.14
CA SER A 138 -6.75 9.71 15.83
C SER A 138 -7.72 8.58 16.16
N LEU A 139 -7.21 7.45 16.64
CA LEU A 139 -8.04 6.30 16.96
C LEU A 139 -8.47 6.29 18.42
N LEU A 140 -9.70 5.84 18.64
CA LEU A 140 -10.25 5.55 19.96
C LEU A 140 -10.77 4.10 19.95
N LEU A 141 -10.41 3.34 20.97
CA LEU A 141 -10.94 2.03 21.27
C LEU A 141 -12.04 2.15 22.32
N SER A 142 -13.25 1.67 22.00
CA SER A 142 -14.33 1.57 22.99
C SER A 142 -14.86 0.15 23.05
N TYR A 143 -15.09 -0.34 24.26
CA TYR A 143 -15.68 -1.66 24.46
C TYR A 143 -16.65 -1.69 25.65
N SER A 144 -17.65 -2.56 25.52
CA SER A 144 -18.73 -2.76 26.48
C SER A 144 -19.18 -4.21 26.49
N ASP A 145 -19.50 -4.72 27.66
CA ASP A 145 -20.16 -6.02 27.86
C ASP A 145 -21.59 -5.87 28.40
N ASN A 146 -22.01 -4.62 28.64
CA ASN A 146 -23.37 -4.27 29.05
C ASN A 146 -23.76 -2.89 28.49
N PHE A 147 -24.58 -2.84 27.47
CA PHE A 147 -24.97 -1.60 26.80
C PHE A 147 -25.86 -0.69 27.61
N GLU A 148 -26.59 -1.24 28.58
CA GLU A 148 -27.51 -0.54 29.48
C GLU A 148 -27.21 -0.88 30.94
N GLN A 149 -26.40 -0.07 31.60
CA GLN A 149 -26.04 -0.29 32.99
C GLN A 149 -26.86 0.60 33.93
N GLY A 150 -27.60 -0.02 34.83
CA GLY A 150 -28.35 0.69 35.85
C GLY A 150 -27.45 1.33 36.89
N VAL A 151 -27.69 2.59 37.23
CA VAL A 151 -27.10 3.30 38.37
C VAL A 151 -28.18 3.83 39.26
N THR A 152 -27.99 3.67 40.56
CA THR A 152 -28.91 4.16 41.60
C THR A 152 -28.26 5.28 42.38
N PHE A 153 -29.04 6.30 42.71
CA PHE A 153 -28.60 7.46 43.44
C PHE A 153 -29.51 7.60 44.67
N THR A 154 -28.98 7.82 45.84
CA THR A 154 -29.79 7.87 47.08
C THR A 154 -30.66 9.12 47.18
N ALA A 155 -30.34 10.19 46.50
CA ALA A 155 -31.18 11.33 46.21
C ALA A 155 -30.56 12.11 45.03
N LEU A 156 -31.21 12.11 43.89
CA LEU A 156 -30.92 13.09 42.84
C LEU A 156 -31.65 14.38 43.22
N VAL A 157 -30.85 15.34 43.55
CA VAL A 157 -31.06 16.78 43.56
C VAL A 157 -32.50 17.28 43.76
N ASN A 158 -32.79 17.76 44.93
CA ASN A 158 -34.01 18.52 45.18
C ASN A 158 -33.86 20.03 44.82
N SER A 159 -32.65 20.53 44.63
CA SER A 159 -32.41 21.94 44.27
C SER A 159 -30.95 22.20 43.81
N VAL A 160 -30.75 23.28 43.06
CA VAL A 160 -29.43 23.85 42.74
C VAL A 160 -28.61 24.06 44.01
N GLY A 161 -27.35 23.58 44.02
CA GLY A 161 -26.41 23.78 45.11
C GLY A 161 -26.40 22.72 46.20
N SER A 162 -27.30 21.73 46.20
CA SER A 162 -27.24 20.61 47.14
C SER A 162 -26.36 19.47 46.62
N ASN A 163 -25.52 18.89 47.51
CA ASN A 163 -24.70 17.72 47.23
C ASN A 163 -23.66 17.88 46.08
N GLY A 164 -23.17 19.09 45.81
CA GLY A 164 -22.22 19.37 44.74
C GLY A 164 -22.87 19.58 43.38
N THR A 165 -24.19 19.69 43.26
CA THR A 165 -24.89 19.96 42.01
C THR A 165 -24.77 21.43 41.66
N THR A 166 -24.24 21.68 40.45
CA THR A 166 -24.12 23.01 39.86
C THR A 166 -24.73 23.05 38.46
N TRP A 167 -25.38 24.18 38.14
CA TRP A 167 -26.00 24.42 36.86
C TRP A 167 -25.17 25.45 36.10
N GLY A 168 -24.54 25.02 35.02
CA GLY A 168 -23.89 25.92 34.05
C GLY A 168 -24.83 26.32 32.92
N THR A 169 -24.32 27.07 31.98
CA THR A 169 -25.10 27.53 30.82
C THR A 169 -25.44 26.38 29.88
N ASP A 170 -24.46 25.48 29.63
CA ASP A 170 -24.58 24.36 28.68
C ASP A 170 -24.38 22.99 29.34
N SER A 171 -24.13 22.94 30.65
CA SER A 171 -23.86 21.70 31.37
C SER A 171 -24.45 21.71 32.79
N VAL A 172 -24.77 20.54 33.29
CA VAL A 172 -25.20 20.32 34.66
C VAL A 172 -24.27 19.32 35.32
N THR A 173 -23.71 19.70 36.48
CA THR A 173 -22.96 18.78 37.32
C THR A 173 -23.88 18.23 38.39
N ILE A 174 -23.99 16.90 38.46
CA ILE A 174 -24.90 16.15 39.31
C ILE A 174 -24.10 15.49 40.43
N GLY A 175 -24.41 15.82 41.67
CA GLY A 175 -23.80 15.18 42.84
C GLY A 175 -24.47 13.84 43.17
N LEU A 176 -23.67 12.81 43.36
CA LEU A 176 -24.10 11.52 43.88
C LEU A 176 -23.98 11.52 45.39
N THR A 177 -25.01 11.06 46.09
CA THR A 177 -25.04 11.00 47.55
C THR A 177 -25.47 9.62 48.03
N GLY A 178 -25.19 9.34 49.30
CA GLY A 178 -25.52 8.08 49.96
C GLY A 178 -24.32 7.17 50.19
N ALA A 179 -24.51 6.16 51.02
CA ALA A 179 -23.43 5.26 51.41
C ALA A 179 -22.79 4.47 50.25
N ASP A 180 -23.50 4.33 49.11
CA ASP A 180 -23.04 3.58 47.92
C ASP A 180 -22.55 4.50 46.80
N ALA A 181 -22.51 5.81 47.01
CA ALA A 181 -22.12 6.76 45.95
C ALA A 181 -20.72 6.48 45.36
N ALA A 182 -19.77 6.06 46.19
CA ALA A 182 -18.43 5.66 45.80
C ALA A 182 -18.42 4.47 44.82
N ASN A 183 -19.31 3.49 44.99
CA ASN A 183 -19.41 2.34 44.08
C ASN A 183 -20.21 2.68 42.84
N GLN A 184 -21.22 3.52 42.93
CA GLN A 184 -22.03 3.92 41.78
C GLN A 184 -21.25 4.80 40.80
N ILE A 185 -20.41 5.72 41.32
CA ILE A 185 -19.59 6.57 40.44
C ILE A 185 -18.57 5.79 39.59
N LEU A 186 -18.10 4.65 40.12
CA LEU A 186 -17.17 3.79 39.39
C LEU A 186 -17.78 3.16 38.11
N LYS A 187 -19.11 3.07 38.05
CA LYS A 187 -19.85 2.54 36.90
C LYS A 187 -19.98 3.57 35.75
N VAL A 188 -19.73 4.84 36.06
CA VAL A 188 -19.95 5.95 35.13
C VAL A 188 -18.69 6.18 34.30
N ALA A 189 -18.83 6.20 32.98
CA ALA A 189 -17.76 6.53 32.06
C ALA A 189 -18.04 7.87 31.38
N VAL A 190 -16.99 8.67 31.15
CA VAL A 190 -17.04 9.80 30.22
C VAL A 190 -17.23 9.24 28.83
N GLY A 191 -18.17 9.80 28.07
CA GLY A 191 -18.55 9.31 26.75
C GLY A 191 -19.87 8.53 26.73
N ASP A 192 -20.31 7.94 27.85
CA ASP A 192 -21.65 7.37 27.97
C ASP A 192 -22.72 8.45 27.88
N THR A 193 -23.95 8.02 27.62
CA THR A 193 -25.13 8.84 27.81
C THR A 193 -25.90 8.36 29.05
N ILE A 194 -26.44 9.29 29.78
CA ILE A 194 -27.30 8.99 30.96
C ILE A 194 -28.74 9.27 30.63
N LYS A 195 -29.61 8.29 30.91
CA LYS A 195 -31.05 8.39 30.78
C LYS A 195 -31.68 8.20 32.18
N PHE A 196 -32.35 9.22 32.68
CA PHE A 196 -33.04 9.16 33.99
C PHE A 196 -34.32 8.34 33.88
N SER A 197 -34.72 7.72 34.98
CA SER A 197 -35.97 6.96 35.05
C SER A 197 -37.17 7.82 34.62
N GLU A 198 -38.05 7.22 33.81
CA GLU A 198 -39.23 7.90 33.20
C GLU A 198 -38.94 9.06 32.26
N SER A 199 -37.67 9.28 31.86
CA SER A 199 -37.30 10.26 30.84
C SER A 199 -37.06 9.58 29.50
N THR A 200 -37.47 10.26 28.41
CA THR A 200 -37.14 9.87 27.04
C THR A 200 -35.81 10.50 26.56
N PHE A 201 -35.32 11.48 27.31
CA PHE A 201 -34.11 12.23 26.96
C PHE A 201 -32.85 11.51 27.42
N GLN A 202 -31.79 11.60 26.61
CA GLN A 202 -30.47 11.09 26.91
C GLN A 202 -29.48 12.25 26.91
N PHE A 203 -28.59 12.27 27.91
CA PHE A 203 -27.63 13.36 28.11
C PHE A 203 -26.21 12.81 28.07
N PRO A 204 -25.34 13.29 27.17
CA PRO A 204 -23.94 12.89 27.14
C PRO A 204 -23.17 13.26 28.40
N ILE A 205 -22.39 12.33 28.95
CA ILE A 205 -21.54 12.51 30.10
C ILE A 205 -20.18 13.07 29.62
N THR A 206 -19.83 14.27 30.10
CA THR A 206 -18.61 14.98 29.70
C THR A 206 -17.53 14.97 30.77
N ALA A 207 -17.88 14.81 32.03
CA ALA A 207 -16.90 14.67 33.12
C ALA A 207 -17.42 13.83 34.26
N VAL A 208 -16.51 13.13 34.93
CA VAL A 208 -16.78 12.30 36.13
C VAL A 208 -15.73 12.61 37.20
N ASN A 209 -16.18 12.98 38.41
CA ASN A 209 -15.31 13.10 39.57
C ASN A 209 -15.53 11.89 40.48
N ALA A 210 -14.55 10.99 40.50
CA ALA A 210 -14.58 9.76 41.31
C ALA A 210 -14.10 9.97 42.76
N SER A 211 -13.83 11.22 43.17
CA SER A 211 -13.49 11.59 44.54
C SER A 211 -14.65 12.36 45.18
N SER A 212 -14.72 12.35 46.51
CA SER A 212 -15.78 13.09 47.22
C SER A 212 -15.58 14.62 47.08
N PRO A 213 -16.62 15.38 46.70
CA PRO A 213 -17.98 14.97 46.36
C PRO A 213 -18.02 14.28 44.98
N TYR A 214 -18.63 13.10 44.92
CA TYR A 214 -18.78 12.31 43.69
C TYR A 214 -19.74 13.00 42.74
N THR A 215 -19.29 13.39 41.55
CA THR A 215 -20.11 14.14 40.61
C THR A 215 -20.01 13.64 39.17
N VAL A 216 -21.10 13.78 38.44
CA VAL A 216 -21.21 13.51 36.99
C VAL A 216 -21.64 14.79 36.31
N THR A 217 -20.89 15.24 35.31
CA THR A 217 -21.26 16.40 34.49
C THR A 217 -21.85 15.92 33.16
N VAL A 218 -23.00 16.44 32.82
CA VAL A 218 -23.72 16.13 31.57
C VAL A 218 -23.90 17.39 30.72
N THR A 219 -23.92 17.24 29.41
CA THR A 219 -24.17 18.35 28.47
C THR A 219 -25.67 18.53 28.25
N ALA A 220 -26.09 19.79 28.28
CA ALA A 220 -27.49 20.21 28.19
C ALA A 220 -27.90 20.71 26.79
N GLY A 221 -26.96 20.93 25.92
CA GLY A 221 -27.22 21.52 24.58
C GLY A 221 -27.89 22.89 24.65
N GLY A 222 -27.47 23.73 25.60
CA GLY A 222 -28.01 25.08 25.79
C GLY A 222 -29.36 25.17 26.53
N ASN A 223 -29.92 24.03 27.01
CA ASN A 223 -31.22 24.00 27.70
C ASN A 223 -31.13 23.30 29.07
N THR A 224 -30.44 23.96 30.01
CA THR A 224 -30.28 23.43 31.38
C THR A 224 -31.61 23.33 32.16
N ALA A 225 -32.61 24.18 31.83
CA ALA A 225 -33.94 24.10 32.43
C ALA A 225 -34.65 22.81 32.06
N ALA A 226 -34.48 22.33 30.83
CA ALA A 226 -35.06 21.06 30.41
C ALA A 226 -34.44 19.86 31.16
N ILE A 227 -33.13 19.89 31.40
CA ILE A 227 -32.48 18.84 32.23
C ILE A 227 -33.05 18.83 33.62
N GLY A 228 -33.27 19.99 34.25
CA GLY A 228 -33.85 20.10 35.61
C GLY A 228 -35.18 19.38 35.73
N ALA A 229 -36.05 19.52 34.74
CA ALA A 229 -37.34 18.84 34.71
C ALA A 229 -37.23 17.30 34.69
N HIS A 230 -36.13 16.78 34.12
CA HIS A 230 -35.88 15.33 34.01
C HIS A 230 -35.04 14.76 35.16
N LEU A 231 -34.38 15.61 35.94
CA LEU A 231 -33.49 15.26 37.05
C LEU A 231 -34.15 15.28 38.41
N VAL A 232 -34.97 16.29 38.68
CA VAL A 232 -35.51 16.52 40.03
C VAL A 232 -36.39 15.35 40.49
N GLY A 233 -36.03 14.81 41.66
CA GLY A 233 -36.78 13.71 42.29
C GLY A 233 -36.46 12.31 41.74
N LYS A 234 -35.53 12.16 40.82
CA LYS A 234 -35.12 10.85 40.28
C LYS A 234 -34.09 10.19 41.20
N THR A 235 -34.23 8.89 41.39
CA THR A 235 -33.34 8.07 42.22
C THR A 235 -32.56 7.02 41.44
N SER A 236 -32.85 6.87 40.16
CA SER A 236 -32.18 5.92 39.27
C SER A 236 -32.01 6.46 37.85
N ALA A 237 -30.97 6.02 37.19
CA ALA A 237 -30.71 6.27 35.79
C ALA A 237 -30.10 5.03 35.14
N THR A 238 -30.17 4.99 33.84
CA THR A 238 -29.50 4.00 33.02
C THR A 238 -28.37 4.68 32.26
N LEU A 239 -27.17 4.13 32.35
CA LEU A 239 -26.03 4.50 31.51
C LEU A 239 -26.12 3.71 30.22
N LEU A 240 -26.05 4.41 29.11
CA LEU A 240 -26.12 3.83 27.79
C LEU A 240 -24.74 3.97 27.09
N TRP A 241 -24.24 2.87 26.58
CA TRP A 241 -23.00 2.91 25.80
C TRP A 241 -23.22 3.70 24.52
N LYS A 242 -22.37 4.70 24.23
CA LYS A 242 -22.49 5.61 23.09
C LYS A 242 -22.59 4.88 21.75
N TYR A 243 -21.91 3.75 21.62
CA TYR A 243 -21.78 3.02 20.35
C TYR A 243 -22.73 1.80 20.23
N ALA A 244 -23.70 1.66 21.11
CA ALA A 244 -24.65 0.54 21.12
C ALA A 244 -25.39 0.36 19.78
N SER A 245 -25.68 1.46 19.05
CA SER A 245 -26.36 1.42 17.75
C SER A 245 -25.50 0.91 16.60
N TYR A 246 -24.19 0.83 16.75
CA TYR A 246 -23.24 0.35 15.72
C TYR A 246 -23.01 -1.16 15.78
N VAL A 247 -23.61 -1.84 16.73
CA VAL A 247 -23.53 -3.29 16.89
C VAL A 247 -24.91 -3.92 16.69
N PRO A 248 -25.02 -5.07 16.03
CA PRO A 248 -26.30 -5.62 15.58
C PRO A 248 -27.22 -6.11 16.71
N TYR A 249 -26.69 -6.36 17.92
CA TYR A 249 -27.44 -6.82 19.08
C TYR A 249 -26.75 -6.43 20.39
N THR A 250 -27.49 -6.44 21.50
CA THR A 250 -26.93 -6.18 22.81
C THR A 250 -26.03 -7.33 23.27
N SER A 251 -24.86 -7.00 23.81
CA SER A 251 -23.94 -7.98 24.37
C SER A 251 -24.46 -8.53 25.70
N GLY A 252 -23.91 -9.61 26.15
CA GLY A 252 -24.28 -10.23 27.42
C GLY A 252 -23.85 -11.68 27.46
N THR A 253 -24.76 -12.58 27.12
CA THR A 253 -24.48 -14.01 27.14
C THR A 253 -24.80 -14.64 25.79
N SER A 254 -23.82 -15.28 25.17
CA SER A 254 -24.01 -15.98 23.90
C SER A 254 -24.90 -17.21 24.02
N SER A 255 -25.55 -17.60 22.94
CA SER A 255 -26.33 -18.82 22.87
C SER A 255 -25.49 -20.07 23.20
N LEU A 256 -24.23 -20.06 22.80
CA LEU A 256 -23.29 -21.13 23.13
C LEU A 256 -23.00 -21.21 24.63
N ALA A 257 -22.71 -20.07 25.25
CA ALA A 257 -22.49 -20.00 26.70
C ALA A 257 -23.74 -20.45 27.46
N THR A 258 -24.92 -19.94 27.08
CA THR A 258 -26.20 -20.34 27.69
C THR A 258 -26.43 -21.84 27.58
N SER A 259 -26.19 -22.46 26.45
CA SER A 259 -26.36 -23.90 26.24
C SER A 259 -25.43 -24.75 27.11
N ARG A 260 -24.30 -24.16 27.55
CA ARG A 260 -23.29 -24.81 28.39
C ARG A 260 -23.40 -24.43 29.86
N GLY A 261 -24.37 -23.59 30.24
CA GLY A 261 -24.58 -23.13 31.61
C GLY A 261 -23.64 -22.02 32.06
N TYR A 262 -23.05 -21.26 31.11
CA TYR A 262 -22.18 -20.11 31.37
C TYR A 262 -22.88 -18.80 31.07
N THR A 263 -22.41 -17.70 31.69
CA THR A 263 -23.00 -16.37 31.52
C THR A 263 -21.94 -15.27 31.39
N GLY A 264 -22.32 -14.13 30.79
CA GLY A 264 -21.51 -12.93 30.73
C GLY A 264 -20.30 -13.01 29.84
N ASP A 265 -20.35 -13.87 28.83
CA ASP A 265 -19.20 -14.13 27.94
C ASP A 265 -19.05 -13.14 26.76
N GLU A 266 -20.10 -12.40 26.41
CA GLU A 266 -20.02 -11.50 25.27
C GLU A 266 -19.41 -10.14 25.62
N VAL A 267 -18.71 -9.57 24.63
CA VAL A 267 -18.16 -8.22 24.62
C VAL A 267 -18.27 -7.62 23.23
N ALA A 268 -18.71 -6.37 23.16
CA ALA A 268 -18.71 -5.56 21.97
C ALA A 268 -17.52 -4.60 21.99
N VAL A 269 -16.88 -4.43 20.85
CA VAL A 269 -15.73 -3.54 20.68
C VAL A 269 -15.93 -2.71 19.41
N VAL A 270 -15.65 -1.42 19.50
CA VAL A 270 -15.68 -0.49 18.36
C VAL A 270 -14.35 0.26 18.28
N ILE A 271 -13.90 0.48 17.05
CA ILE A 271 -12.77 1.31 16.72
C ILE A 271 -13.31 2.56 16.03
N VAL A 272 -12.94 3.70 16.54
CA VAL A 272 -13.49 5.00 16.15
C VAL A 272 -12.37 5.90 15.68
N ASP A 273 -12.59 6.63 14.60
CA ASP A 273 -11.77 7.75 14.15
C ASP A 273 -12.15 9.00 14.96
N GLU A 274 -11.46 9.22 16.07
CA GLU A 274 -11.82 10.25 17.05
C GLU A 274 -11.72 11.65 16.45
N ASP A 275 -10.62 11.93 15.76
CA ASP A 275 -10.33 13.25 15.17
C ASP A 275 -10.73 13.36 13.69
N GLY A 276 -11.13 12.26 13.06
CA GLY A 276 -11.53 12.24 11.65
C GLY A 276 -10.35 12.15 10.66
N ALA A 277 -9.15 11.78 11.11
CA ALA A 277 -7.97 11.77 10.27
C ALA A 277 -7.96 10.64 9.23
N PHE A 278 -8.68 9.55 9.46
CA PHE A 278 -8.89 8.46 8.50
C PHE A 278 -10.08 8.71 7.59
N SER A 279 -11.23 9.00 8.18
CA SER A 279 -12.51 9.09 7.46
C SER A 279 -12.80 10.50 6.89
N GLY A 280 -12.19 11.53 7.49
CA GLY A 280 -12.50 12.93 7.24
C GLY A 280 -13.62 13.49 8.11
N ALA A 281 -14.24 12.68 8.98
CA ALA A 281 -15.30 13.11 9.88
C ALA A 281 -15.03 12.58 11.31
N PRO A 282 -14.82 13.48 12.30
CA PRO A 282 -14.57 13.09 13.68
C PRO A 282 -15.70 12.22 14.26
N GLY A 283 -15.34 11.19 15.03
CA GLY A 283 -16.26 10.28 15.69
C GLY A 283 -16.85 9.19 14.79
N THR A 284 -16.33 9.02 13.58
CA THR A 284 -16.76 7.95 12.67
C THR A 284 -16.33 6.58 13.19
N VAL A 285 -17.26 5.63 13.28
CA VAL A 285 -16.94 4.23 13.60
C VAL A 285 -16.35 3.57 12.36
N LEU A 286 -15.11 3.08 12.49
CA LEU A 286 -14.37 2.40 11.43
C LEU A 286 -14.67 0.90 11.42
N GLU A 287 -14.63 0.27 12.61
CA GLU A 287 -14.87 -1.17 12.77
C GLU A 287 -15.71 -1.43 14.03
N SER A 288 -16.52 -2.48 13.98
CA SER A 288 -17.27 -2.98 15.12
C SER A 288 -17.23 -4.50 15.19
N PHE A 289 -17.01 -5.03 16.38
CA PHE A 289 -16.89 -6.47 16.63
C PHE A 289 -17.76 -6.86 17.82
N ILE A 290 -18.36 -8.05 17.75
CA ILE A 290 -18.88 -8.76 18.92
C ILE A 290 -18.18 -10.10 18.99
N GLY A 291 -17.69 -10.45 20.15
CA GLY A 291 -17.03 -11.71 20.42
C GLY A 291 -17.26 -12.22 21.83
N SER A 292 -16.80 -13.44 22.08
CA SER A 292 -16.86 -14.05 23.40
C SER A 292 -15.55 -13.86 24.14
N LYS A 293 -15.62 -13.67 25.46
CA LYS A 293 -14.46 -13.66 26.36
C LYS A 293 -13.82 -15.04 26.51
N ALA A 294 -14.55 -16.11 26.10
CA ALA A 294 -14.06 -17.48 26.19
C ALA A 294 -13.11 -17.80 25.03
N ALA A 295 -11.89 -18.26 25.32
CA ALA A 295 -10.87 -18.59 24.32
C ALA A 295 -11.30 -19.71 23.35
N ASN A 296 -12.18 -20.62 23.78
CA ASN A 296 -12.71 -21.73 22.98
C ASN A 296 -14.13 -21.51 22.47
N ALA A 297 -14.57 -20.24 22.38
CA ALA A 297 -15.87 -19.92 21.81
C ALA A 297 -15.86 -20.06 20.30
N VAL A 298 -16.93 -20.64 19.77
CA VAL A 298 -17.17 -20.78 18.33
C VAL A 298 -18.60 -20.31 18.01
N GLN A 299 -18.80 -19.82 16.80
CA GLN A 299 -20.11 -19.51 16.25
C GLN A 299 -20.83 -20.80 15.82
N ALA A 300 -22.09 -20.70 15.44
CA ALA A 300 -22.88 -21.85 14.99
C ALA A 300 -22.30 -22.55 13.73
N ASP A 301 -21.57 -21.80 12.92
CA ASP A 301 -20.85 -22.27 11.73
C ASP A 301 -19.46 -22.85 12.01
N GLY A 302 -19.04 -22.89 13.28
CA GLY A 302 -17.73 -23.39 13.71
C GLY A 302 -16.59 -22.37 13.65
N ILE A 303 -16.85 -21.14 13.19
CA ILE A 303 -15.84 -20.06 13.15
C ILE A 303 -15.51 -19.62 14.57
N ASN A 304 -14.23 -19.34 14.82
CA ASN A 304 -13.77 -18.83 16.11
C ASN A 304 -14.47 -17.52 16.49
N ASN A 305 -15.05 -17.48 17.68
CA ASN A 305 -15.78 -16.33 18.23
C ASN A 305 -15.04 -15.63 19.38
N TYR A 306 -13.82 -16.03 19.69
CA TYR A 306 -13.02 -15.39 20.71
C TYR A 306 -12.69 -13.95 20.30
N TYR A 307 -13.01 -12.98 21.17
CA TYR A 307 -12.92 -11.57 20.82
C TYR A 307 -11.50 -11.10 20.48
N ALA A 308 -10.47 -11.65 21.14
CA ALA A 308 -9.09 -11.33 20.86
C ALA A 308 -8.67 -11.75 19.43
N ASN A 309 -9.13 -12.93 18.96
CA ASN A 309 -8.88 -13.38 17.60
C ASN A 309 -9.64 -12.53 16.56
N LYS A 310 -10.84 -12.07 16.89
CA LYS A 310 -11.58 -11.14 16.02
C LYS A 310 -10.87 -9.79 15.90
N LEU A 311 -10.36 -9.26 17.01
CA LEU A 311 -9.56 -8.03 17.00
C LEU A 311 -8.20 -8.21 16.31
N GLY A 312 -7.65 -9.41 16.28
CA GLY A 312 -6.46 -9.75 15.49
C GLY A 312 -6.66 -9.57 13.98
N ALA A 313 -7.91 -9.65 13.49
CA ALA A 313 -8.28 -9.38 12.11
C ALA A 313 -8.52 -7.88 11.80
N SER A 314 -8.43 -6.99 12.79
CA SER A 314 -8.60 -5.54 12.60
C SER A 314 -7.57 -4.97 11.62
N GLU A 315 -7.99 -4.01 10.81
CA GLU A 315 -7.11 -3.25 9.93
C GLU A 315 -6.37 -2.12 10.65
N TYR A 316 -6.84 -1.72 11.84
CA TYR A 316 -6.38 -0.54 12.56
C TYR A 316 -5.59 -0.84 13.82
N ILE A 317 -5.92 -1.91 14.54
CA ILE A 317 -5.31 -2.20 15.85
C ILE A 317 -4.80 -3.64 15.95
N ARG A 318 -3.91 -3.85 16.93
CA ARG A 318 -3.47 -5.17 17.38
C ARG A 318 -3.88 -5.37 18.82
N TRP A 319 -4.47 -6.52 19.10
CA TRP A 319 -4.79 -6.93 20.45
C TRP A 319 -3.52 -7.29 21.22
N ILE A 320 -3.40 -6.82 22.47
CA ILE A 320 -2.18 -7.02 23.27
C ILE A 320 -2.48 -7.77 24.57
N SER A 321 -3.51 -7.38 25.30
CA SER A 321 -3.83 -7.99 26.59
C SER A 321 -5.31 -7.90 26.95
N HIS A 322 -5.71 -8.58 28.03
CA HIS A 322 -7.04 -8.44 28.59
C HIS A 322 -7.20 -7.13 29.36
N PRO A 323 -8.44 -6.65 29.57
CA PRO A 323 -8.71 -5.51 30.44
C PRO A 323 -8.05 -5.66 31.82
N GLN A 324 -7.55 -4.54 32.34
CA GLN A 324 -6.83 -4.51 33.61
C GLN A 324 -7.77 -4.56 34.82
N SER A 325 -7.22 -4.80 35.98
CA SER A 325 -7.98 -4.89 37.23
C SER A 325 -8.82 -3.64 37.57
N ALA A 326 -8.37 -2.46 37.15
CA ALA A 326 -9.12 -1.21 37.32
C ALA A 326 -10.42 -1.15 36.52
N GLU A 327 -10.48 -1.84 35.40
CA GLU A 327 -11.64 -1.90 34.51
C GLU A 327 -12.62 -3.01 34.90
N LEU A 328 -12.13 -4.02 35.64
CA LEU A 328 -12.89 -5.21 36.02
C LEU A 328 -13.26 -5.25 37.51
N ASN A 329 -12.79 -4.30 38.32
CA ASN A 329 -12.90 -4.32 39.78
C ASN A 329 -12.54 -5.70 40.39
N ALA A 330 -11.51 -6.34 39.85
CA ALA A 330 -11.06 -7.65 40.26
C ALA A 330 -9.55 -7.79 40.07
N ALA A 331 -8.87 -8.41 41.03
CA ALA A 331 -7.43 -8.65 40.95
C ALA A 331 -7.05 -9.58 39.79
N ASN A 332 -7.93 -10.49 39.40
CA ASN A 332 -7.73 -11.43 38.30
C ASN A 332 -8.91 -11.39 37.34
N THR A 333 -8.61 -11.31 36.05
CA THR A 333 -9.59 -11.54 34.99
C THR A 333 -9.68 -13.02 34.67
N ASN A 334 -10.88 -13.49 34.30
CA ASN A 334 -11.08 -14.79 33.68
C ASN A 334 -11.35 -14.67 32.16
N TRP A 335 -11.12 -13.50 31.59
CA TRP A 335 -11.16 -13.32 30.15
C TRP A 335 -10.01 -14.12 29.51
N GLY A 336 -10.29 -14.79 28.41
CA GLY A 336 -9.34 -15.73 27.79
C GLY A 336 -9.37 -17.14 28.42
N ALA A 337 -10.12 -17.37 29.50
CA ALA A 337 -10.36 -18.71 30.00
C ALA A 337 -11.24 -19.50 29.01
N THR A 338 -11.07 -20.83 28.98
CA THR A 338 -12.04 -21.70 28.30
C THR A 338 -13.31 -21.81 29.13
N PHE A 339 -14.45 -22.17 28.54
CA PHE A 339 -15.68 -22.40 29.30
C PHE A 339 -15.45 -23.33 30.48
N ALA A 340 -14.68 -24.40 30.33
CA ALA A 340 -14.39 -25.35 31.40
C ALA A 340 -13.51 -24.75 32.54
N SER A 341 -12.74 -23.69 32.26
CA SER A 341 -11.79 -23.11 33.24
C SER A 341 -12.22 -21.78 33.85
N VAL A 342 -13.45 -21.32 33.59
CA VAL A 342 -13.99 -20.04 34.15
C VAL A 342 -14.11 -20.05 35.67
N GLY A 343 -14.22 -21.24 36.28
CA GLY A 343 -14.39 -21.41 37.74
C GLY A 343 -15.83 -21.64 38.17
N GLY A 344 -16.04 -21.87 39.49
CA GLY A 344 -17.26 -22.47 40.05
C GLY A 344 -18.58 -21.71 39.86
N SER A 345 -18.58 -20.44 39.44
CA SER A 345 -19.81 -19.70 39.15
C SER A 345 -20.28 -19.79 37.72
N GLY A 346 -19.42 -20.28 36.77
CA GLY A 346 -19.73 -20.29 35.36
C GLY A 346 -19.91 -18.89 34.72
N THR A 347 -19.49 -17.82 35.41
CA THR A 347 -19.73 -16.43 35.01
C THR A 347 -18.40 -15.73 34.66
N PHE A 348 -18.34 -15.13 33.47
CA PHE A 348 -17.21 -14.27 33.09
C PHE A 348 -17.27 -12.94 33.85
N LYS A 349 -16.10 -12.40 34.20
CA LYS A 349 -16.00 -11.09 34.85
C LYS A 349 -16.57 -10.01 33.95
N ALA A 350 -17.47 -9.22 34.52
CA ALA A 350 -18.05 -8.07 33.85
C ALA A 350 -17.14 -6.84 34.00
N LEU A 351 -17.21 -5.94 33.01
CA LEU A 351 -16.67 -4.59 33.12
C LEU A 351 -17.41 -3.81 34.18
N ILE A 352 -16.71 -2.97 34.94
CA ILE A 352 -17.34 -2.05 35.87
C ILE A 352 -18.11 -0.98 35.13
N LYS A 353 -17.52 -0.48 34.04
CA LYS A 353 -18.04 0.60 33.19
C LYS A 353 -17.66 0.36 31.76
N ASN A 354 -18.35 1.03 30.86
CA ASN A 354 -17.92 1.12 29.45
C ASN A 354 -16.56 1.79 29.35
N VAL A 355 -15.73 1.32 28.44
CA VAL A 355 -14.36 1.81 28.26
C VAL A 355 -14.25 2.63 27.00
N TYR A 356 -13.59 3.77 27.11
CA TYR A 356 -13.26 4.68 26.04
C TYR A 356 -11.79 5.05 26.21
N SER A 357 -10.95 4.63 25.29
CA SER A 357 -9.50 4.79 25.39
C SER A 357 -8.93 5.32 24.09
N SER A 358 -8.53 6.58 24.10
CA SER A 358 -7.84 7.20 22.96
C SER A 358 -6.42 6.65 22.84
N PHE A 359 -5.96 6.42 21.62
CA PHE A 359 -4.59 6.06 21.35
C PHE A 359 -3.72 7.31 21.31
N VAL A 360 -2.53 7.22 21.89
CA VAL A 360 -1.60 8.35 22.01
C VAL A 360 -0.16 7.94 21.79
N GLY A 361 0.70 8.93 21.51
CA GLY A 361 2.16 8.74 21.47
C GLY A 361 2.68 8.10 20.19
N GLY A 362 1.85 7.95 19.15
CA GLY A 362 2.31 7.63 17.81
C GLY A 362 3.14 8.77 17.22
N THR A 363 4.25 8.46 16.58
CA THR A 363 5.14 9.45 15.99
C THR A 363 5.60 9.04 14.59
N ASN A 364 5.62 10.02 13.68
CA ASN A 364 6.28 9.89 12.39
C ASN A 364 7.80 10.10 12.56
N THR A 365 8.57 9.47 11.70
CA THR A 365 9.99 9.76 11.52
C THR A 365 10.31 9.63 10.05
N THR A 366 11.02 10.62 9.50
CA THR A 366 11.46 10.57 8.09
C THR A 366 12.44 9.43 7.90
N PRO A 367 12.21 8.51 6.96
CA PRO A 367 13.13 7.42 6.67
C PRO A 367 14.49 7.95 6.21
N THR A 368 15.54 7.31 6.67
CA THR A 368 16.89 7.54 6.14
C THR A 368 17.07 6.83 4.80
N GLU A 369 18.07 7.22 4.01
CA GLU A 369 18.41 6.48 2.77
C GLU A 369 18.63 4.98 3.03
N GLY A 370 19.26 4.62 4.17
CA GLY A 370 19.44 3.22 4.56
C GLY A 370 18.12 2.45 4.73
N ASN A 371 17.09 3.07 5.30
CA ASN A 371 15.78 2.44 5.40
C ASN A 371 15.13 2.26 4.01
N VAL A 372 15.33 3.21 3.11
CA VAL A 372 14.85 3.10 1.72
C VAL A 372 15.60 1.98 0.98
N TYR A 373 16.92 1.84 1.19
CA TYR A 373 17.69 0.72 0.62
C TYR A 373 17.17 -0.63 1.11
N THR A 374 16.91 -0.77 2.42
CA THR A 374 16.31 -2.00 2.99
C THR A 374 14.97 -2.33 2.31
N GLY A 375 14.16 -1.31 2.03
CA GLY A 375 12.90 -1.49 1.30
C GLY A 375 13.13 -1.98 -0.14
N TYR A 376 14.11 -1.42 -0.87
CA TYR A 376 14.45 -1.90 -2.22
C TYR A 376 15.12 -3.27 -2.23
N ASP A 377 15.78 -3.68 -1.14
CA ASP A 377 16.35 -5.03 -1.03
C ASP A 377 15.30 -6.13 -1.05
N LEU A 378 14.05 -5.84 -0.69
CA LEU A 378 12.94 -6.78 -0.85
C LEU A 378 12.67 -7.12 -2.32
N PHE A 379 13.05 -6.25 -3.24
CA PHE A 379 12.97 -6.51 -4.69
C PHE A 379 14.24 -7.17 -5.26
N ARG A 380 15.25 -7.52 -4.45
CA ARG A 380 16.55 -7.98 -4.94
C ARG A 380 16.49 -9.35 -5.60
N ASN A 381 15.68 -10.27 -5.08
CA ASN A 381 15.59 -11.63 -5.60
C ASN A 381 14.50 -11.73 -6.69
N PRO A 382 14.86 -12.00 -7.96
CA PRO A 382 13.89 -12.17 -9.03
C PRO A 382 13.05 -13.43 -8.93
N GLU A 383 13.43 -14.40 -8.08
CA GLU A 383 12.65 -15.62 -7.86
C GLU A 383 11.49 -15.40 -6.89
N ASP A 384 11.64 -14.46 -5.95
CA ASP A 384 10.63 -14.15 -4.93
C ASP A 384 9.65 -13.09 -5.42
N VAL A 385 10.16 -12.08 -6.18
CA VAL A 385 9.36 -10.91 -6.55
C VAL A 385 9.55 -10.58 -8.03
N ASP A 386 8.47 -10.69 -8.80
CA ASP A 386 8.45 -10.27 -10.20
C ASP A 386 8.14 -8.77 -10.32
N VAL A 387 9.17 -7.99 -10.63
CA VAL A 387 9.09 -6.56 -10.92
C VAL A 387 9.85 -6.25 -12.19
N SER A 388 9.25 -5.46 -13.07
CA SER A 388 9.85 -5.10 -14.38
C SER A 388 10.30 -3.64 -14.45
N LEU A 389 9.78 -2.78 -13.58
CA LEU A 389 10.07 -1.35 -13.53
C LEU A 389 10.40 -0.96 -12.09
N LEU A 390 11.50 -0.24 -11.85
CA LEU A 390 11.85 0.31 -10.55
C LEU A 390 11.78 1.84 -10.60
N LEU A 391 11.04 2.44 -9.67
CA LEU A 391 10.80 3.87 -9.63
C LEU A 391 11.69 4.52 -8.56
N GLN A 392 12.39 5.61 -8.89
CA GLN A 392 13.05 6.43 -7.88
C GLN A 392 12.01 7.17 -7.00
N GLY A 393 10.87 7.55 -7.60
CA GLY A 393 9.93 8.47 -6.96
C GLY A 393 10.59 9.82 -6.65
N GLY A 394 10.32 10.37 -5.47
CA GLY A 394 10.94 11.60 -4.98
C GLY A 394 12.20 11.40 -4.12
N ASN A 395 12.80 10.20 -4.15
CA ASN A 395 13.99 9.90 -3.35
C ASN A 395 15.27 10.56 -3.89
N THR A 396 16.31 10.58 -3.08
CA THR A 396 17.60 11.26 -3.35
C THR A 396 18.38 10.62 -4.50
N THR A 397 19.39 11.34 -4.97
CA THR A 397 20.37 10.86 -5.98
C THR A 397 21.07 9.56 -5.57
N ASN A 398 21.35 9.36 -4.27
CA ASN A 398 21.98 8.13 -3.78
C ASN A 398 21.03 6.93 -3.91
N VAL A 399 19.74 7.12 -3.65
CA VAL A 399 18.72 6.10 -3.89
C VAL A 399 18.59 5.81 -5.40
N ALA A 400 18.67 6.84 -6.25
CA ALA A 400 18.69 6.65 -7.70
C ALA A 400 19.85 5.75 -8.14
N LYS A 401 21.06 5.98 -7.64
CA LYS A 401 22.22 5.10 -7.88
C LYS A 401 21.97 3.67 -7.43
N TYR A 402 21.39 3.52 -6.24
CA TYR A 402 21.12 2.21 -5.65
C TYR A 402 20.15 1.38 -6.49
N ILE A 403 19.04 1.97 -6.94
CA ILE A 403 18.07 1.25 -7.78
C ILE A 403 18.62 0.94 -9.18
N ILE A 404 19.51 1.78 -9.71
CA ILE A 404 20.22 1.50 -10.97
C ILE A 404 21.12 0.28 -10.79
N ASP A 405 21.89 0.21 -9.71
CA ASP A 405 22.75 -0.95 -9.39
C ASP A 405 21.94 -2.21 -9.15
N LEU A 406 20.78 -2.07 -8.50
CA LEU A 406 19.85 -3.18 -8.29
C LEU A 406 19.28 -3.70 -9.63
N ALA A 407 18.84 -2.81 -10.53
CA ALA A 407 18.36 -3.19 -11.84
C ALA A 407 19.45 -3.84 -12.71
N ASP A 408 20.68 -3.28 -12.64
CA ASP A 408 21.82 -3.84 -13.35
C ASP A 408 22.29 -5.21 -12.81
N ALA A 409 22.11 -5.45 -11.51
CA ALA A 409 22.36 -6.76 -10.90
C ALA A 409 21.28 -7.80 -11.26
N ARG A 410 20.00 -7.41 -11.21
CA ARG A 410 18.87 -8.28 -11.53
C ARG A 410 18.81 -8.66 -13.01
N LYS A 411 19.11 -7.73 -13.92
CA LYS A 411 19.01 -7.87 -15.39
C LYS A 411 17.59 -8.04 -15.97
N ASP A 412 16.57 -8.14 -15.13
CA ASP A 412 15.16 -8.40 -15.50
C ASP A 412 14.21 -7.22 -15.31
N CYS A 413 14.72 -6.07 -14.89
CA CYS A 413 13.96 -4.84 -14.69
C CYS A 413 14.72 -3.60 -15.18
N VAL A 414 14.01 -2.46 -15.26
CA VAL A 414 14.57 -1.17 -15.67
C VAL A 414 14.27 -0.12 -14.61
N ALA A 415 15.30 0.63 -14.19
CA ALA A 415 15.18 1.73 -13.24
C ALA A 415 14.84 3.05 -13.96
N PHE A 416 13.90 3.81 -13.40
CA PHE A 416 13.48 5.13 -13.90
C PHE A 416 13.87 6.20 -12.89
N VAL A 417 14.61 7.20 -13.35
CA VAL A 417 15.18 8.24 -12.50
C VAL A 417 14.97 9.63 -13.10
N SER A 418 14.85 10.63 -12.22
CA SER A 418 14.76 12.05 -12.56
C SER A 418 15.90 12.82 -11.89
N PRO A 419 16.33 13.98 -12.44
CA PRO A 419 17.21 14.89 -11.73
C PRO A 419 16.54 15.45 -10.46
N GLU A 420 17.31 16.05 -9.58
CA GLU A 420 16.74 16.69 -8.39
C GLU A 420 15.93 17.94 -8.77
N LEU A 421 14.96 18.32 -7.92
CA LEU A 421 14.13 19.49 -8.19
C LEU A 421 14.96 20.77 -8.31
N ALA A 422 16.03 20.88 -7.51
CA ALA A 422 16.94 22.00 -7.53
C ALA A 422 17.69 22.17 -8.85
N ASP A 423 17.88 21.08 -9.61
CA ASP A 423 18.58 21.10 -10.90
C ASP A 423 17.75 21.72 -12.02
N VAL A 424 16.44 21.88 -11.81
CA VAL A 424 15.53 22.30 -12.90
C VAL A 424 14.56 23.43 -12.52
N LYS A 425 14.33 23.64 -11.22
CA LYS A 425 13.36 24.63 -10.75
C LYS A 425 14.02 25.99 -10.53
N ASP A 426 13.32 27.05 -10.93
CA ASP A 426 13.71 28.46 -10.75
C ASP A 426 15.06 28.82 -11.43
N LEU A 427 15.44 28.07 -12.46
CA LEU A 427 16.62 28.27 -13.29
C LEU A 427 16.24 28.72 -14.71
N THR A 428 17.16 29.36 -15.41
CA THR A 428 17.01 29.58 -16.84
C THR A 428 17.11 28.27 -17.60
N ALA A 429 16.58 28.19 -18.82
CA ALA A 429 16.60 26.96 -19.61
C ALA A 429 18.02 26.44 -19.87
N ASN A 430 19.01 27.32 -20.02
CA ASN A 430 20.41 26.93 -20.19
C ASN A 430 21.03 26.43 -18.90
N GLU A 431 20.78 27.07 -17.77
CA GLU A 431 21.26 26.63 -16.46
C GLU A 431 20.66 25.25 -16.12
N ALA A 432 19.36 25.08 -16.27
CA ALA A 432 18.71 23.78 -16.05
C ALA A 432 19.29 22.68 -16.95
N TYR A 433 19.59 23.00 -18.22
CA TYR A 433 20.25 22.07 -19.14
C TYR A 433 21.63 21.62 -18.62
N GLU A 434 22.47 22.58 -18.19
CA GLU A 434 23.81 22.26 -17.66
C GLU A 434 23.73 21.46 -16.35
N GLN A 435 22.79 21.79 -15.46
CA GLN A 435 22.59 21.07 -14.21
C GLN A 435 22.13 19.64 -14.45
N VAL A 436 21.19 19.41 -15.37
CA VAL A 436 20.74 18.05 -15.74
C VAL A 436 21.87 17.23 -16.37
N LEU A 437 22.76 17.87 -17.15
CA LEU A 437 23.97 17.20 -17.65
C LEU A 437 24.95 16.86 -16.52
N ASP A 438 25.15 17.79 -15.56
CA ASP A 438 26.01 17.57 -14.41
C ASP A 438 25.46 16.46 -13.50
N PHE A 439 24.16 16.45 -13.25
CA PHE A 439 23.46 15.37 -12.54
C PHE A 439 23.77 14.01 -13.18
N LYS A 440 23.68 13.89 -14.50
CA LYS A 440 24.03 12.64 -15.19
C LYS A 440 25.52 12.30 -15.04
N ARG A 441 26.42 13.26 -15.29
CA ARG A 441 27.88 13.02 -15.38
C ARG A 441 28.51 12.78 -14.01
N ASN A 442 28.19 13.63 -13.04
CA ASN A 442 28.80 13.68 -11.72
C ASN A 442 27.87 13.12 -10.63
N GLY A 443 26.57 13.47 -10.71
CA GLY A 443 25.55 13.01 -9.77
C GLY A 443 25.35 11.50 -9.87
N LEU A 444 24.81 10.98 -10.97
CA LEU A 444 24.59 9.55 -11.16
C LEU A 444 25.86 8.78 -11.49
N ASN A 445 26.64 9.26 -12.43
CA ASN A 445 27.86 8.62 -12.96
C ASN A 445 27.65 7.13 -13.30
N LYS A 446 26.54 6.79 -13.94
CA LYS A 446 26.16 5.43 -14.33
C LYS A 446 26.05 5.30 -15.85
N ASN A 447 26.47 4.14 -16.36
CA ASN A 447 26.46 3.80 -17.77
C ASN A 447 25.92 2.38 -17.96
N THR A 448 24.61 2.25 -18.07
CA THR A 448 23.92 0.96 -18.20
C THR A 448 22.68 1.09 -19.08
N SER A 449 22.27 -0.01 -19.70
CA SER A 449 21.02 -0.11 -20.46
C SER A 449 19.80 -0.38 -19.58
N TYR A 450 20.00 -0.67 -18.30
CA TYR A 450 18.94 -0.98 -17.33
C TYR A 450 18.43 0.25 -16.57
N ALA A 451 18.75 1.45 -17.04
CA ALA A 451 18.25 2.69 -16.44
C ALA A 451 17.84 3.71 -17.50
N VAL A 452 16.86 4.53 -17.15
CA VAL A 452 16.28 5.60 -17.97
C VAL A 452 16.27 6.88 -17.16
N LEU A 453 16.82 7.97 -17.74
CA LEU A 453 16.83 9.29 -17.12
C LEU A 453 15.96 10.24 -17.96
N ASP A 454 15.06 10.95 -17.29
CA ASP A 454 14.26 12.04 -17.86
C ASP A 454 14.88 13.44 -17.63
N SER A 455 14.20 14.48 -18.10
CA SER A 455 14.71 15.86 -18.06
C SER A 455 14.17 16.70 -16.90
N GLY A 456 13.37 16.13 -15.96
CA GLY A 456 12.97 16.99 -14.84
C GLY A 456 11.66 16.70 -14.13
N TRP A 457 10.92 17.77 -13.82
CA TRP A 457 9.77 17.77 -12.93
C TRP A 457 8.57 18.45 -13.57
N LYS A 458 7.37 17.99 -13.18
CA LYS A 458 6.07 18.56 -13.53
C LYS A 458 5.41 19.23 -12.34
N TYR A 459 4.60 20.25 -12.58
CA TYR A 459 3.73 20.89 -11.61
C TYR A 459 2.32 20.34 -11.81
N GLN A 460 1.75 19.73 -10.77
CA GLN A 460 0.43 19.11 -10.81
C GLN A 460 -0.45 19.56 -9.65
N TYR A 461 -1.76 19.40 -9.82
CA TYR A 461 -2.76 19.70 -8.79
C TYR A 461 -2.85 18.56 -7.77
N ASP A 462 -2.79 18.92 -6.49
CA ASP A 462 -3.06 18.06 -5.34
C ASP A 462 -4.51 18.24 -4.90
N LYS A 463 -5.33 17.24 -5.20
CA LYS A 463 -6.77 17.25 -4.90
C LYS A 463 -7.10 17.07 -3.41
N TYR A 464 -6.14 16.64 -2.58
CA TYR A 464 -6.36 16.40 -1.15
C TYR A 464 -6.21 17.68 -0.34
N TYR A 465 -5.34 18.59 -0.79
CA TYR A 465 -5.04 19.87 -0.10
C TYR A 465 -5.39 21.11 -0.91
N ASP A 466 -6.05 20.95 -2.07
CA ASP A 466 -6.41 22.05 -2.97
C ASP A 466 -5.21 22.97 -3.28
N THR A 467 -4.07 22.38 -3.58
CA THR A 467 -2.82 23.08 -3.86
C THR A 467 -2.09 22.47 -5.06
N TYR A 468 -1.01 23.11 -5.47
CA TYR A 468 -0.19 22.58 -6.56
C TYR A 468 1.18 22.19 -6.05
N ARG A 469 1.70 21.03 -6.54
CA ARG A 469 2.96 20.46 -6.10
C ARG A 469 3.88 20.11 -7.26
N TRP A 470 5.18 20.21 -7.02
CA TRP A 470 6.20 19.71 -7.93
C TRP A 470 6.40 18.20 -7.75
N MET A 471 6.35 17.46 -8.86
CA MET A 471 6.51 16.01 -8.86
C MET A 471 7.55 15.58 -9.90
N PRO A 472 8.41 14.57 -9.60
CA PRO A 472 9.36 14.03 -10.56
C PRO A 472 8.64 13.31 -11.69
N LEU A 473 9.27 13.25 -12.87
CA LEU A 473 8.68 12.63 -14.06
C LEU A 473 8.93 11.12 -14.16
N ASN A 474 9.86 10.55 -13.38
CA ASN A 474 10.21 9.12 -13.50
C ASN A 474 9.00 8.18 -13.34
N PRO A 475 8.01 8.42 -12.45
CA PRO A 475 6.83 7.54 -12.36
C PRO A 475 5.94 7.63 -13.60
N ASP A 476 5.85 8.81 -14.21
CA ASP A 476 5.08 8.99 -15.44
C ASP A 476 5.75 8.27 -16.62
N ILE A 477 7.08 8.36 -16.74
CA ILE A 477 7.82 7.68 -17.82
C ILE A 477 7.69 6.16 -17.72
N ALA A 478 7.80 5.62 -16.52
CA ALA A 478 7.54 4.19 -16.25
C ALA A 478 6.08 3.83 -16.54
N GLY A 479 5.13 4.69 -16.16
CA GLY A 479 3.70 4.54 -16.46
C GLY A 479 3.41 4.54 -17.95
N LEU A 480 4.10 5.38 -18.74
CA LEU A 480 4.01 5.34 -20.21
C LEU A 480 4.50 4.00 -20.78
N CYS A 481 5.55 3.41 -20.22
CA CYS A 481 5.99 2.06 -20.59
C CYS A 481 4.90 1.04 -20.28
N ALA A 482 4.33 1.05 -19.09
CA ALA A 482 3.27 0.13 -18.68
C ALA A 482 1.99 0.30 -19.53
N ARG A 483 1.58 1.54 -19.83
CA ARG A 483 0.46 1.82 -20.75
C ARG A 483 0.74 1.32 -22.17
N THR A 484 1.98 1.43 -22.64
CA THR A 484 2.37 0.92 -23.94
C THR A 484 2.23 -0.60 -24.02
N ASP A 485 2.56 -1.31 -22.93
CA ASP A 485 2.40 -2.77 -22.84
C ASP A 485 0.94 -3.20 -22.96
N THR A 486 0.03 -2.46 -22.32
CA THR A 486 -1.39 -2.80 -22.32
C THR A 486 -2.11 -2.40 -23.62
N THR A 487 -1.66 -1.33 -24.28
CA THR A 487 -2.32 -0.82 -25.50
C THR A 487 -1.75 -1.36 -26.79
N THR A 488 -0.46 -1.71 -26.78
CA THR A 488 0.24 -2.27 -27.94
C THR A 488 1.09 -3.45 -27.50
N ASP A 489 2.40 -3.25 -27.34
CA ASP A 489 3.34 -4.28 -26.88
C ASP A 489 4.58 -3.62 -26.24
N PRO A 490 5.29 -4.31 -25.35
CA PRO A 490 6.44 -3.78 -24.63
C PRO A 490 7.64 -3.35 -25.51
N TRP A 491 7.73 -3.85 -26.73
CA TRP A 491 8.78 -3.49 -27.70
C TRP A 491 8.47 -2.27 -28.54
N PHE A 492 7.34 -1.61 -28.31
CA PHE A 492 7.09 -0.30 -28.91
C PHE A 492 7.70 0.81 -28.05
N SER A 493 8.16 1.88 -28.73
CA SER A 493 8.65 3.06 -28.02
C SER A 493 7.54 3.73 -27.22
N PRO A 494 7.74 4.05 -25.92
CA PRO A 494 6.75 4.77 -25.11
C PRO A 494 6.71 6.27 -25.45
N ALA A 495 7.61 6.78 -26.28
CA ALA A 495 7.74 8.19 -26.63
C ALA A 495 6.88 8.59 -27.82
N GLY A 496 6.76 9.89 -28.02
CA GLY A 496 6.12 10.52 -29.18
C GLY A 496 4.64 10.82 -29.01
N TYR A 497 4.02 11.36 -30.05
CA TYR A 497 2.65 11.90 -30.01
C TYR A 497 1.57 10.85 -29.75
N ALA A 498 1.78 9.62 -30.17
CA ALA A 498 0.79 8.56 -30.04
C ALA A 498 0.74 7.94 -28.62
N ARG A 499 1.88 7.79 -27.96
CA ARG A 499 2.01 7.05 -26.69
C ARG A 499 2.67 7.84 -25.57
N GLY A 500 3.44 8.89 -25.87
CA GLY A 500 4.26 9.63 -24.92
C GLY A 500 3.54 10.75 -24.16
N GLN A 501 2.21 10.85 -24.19
CA GLN A 501 1.46 11.88 -23.51
C GLN A 501 1.41 11.65 -22.00
N ILE A 502 1.88 12.65 -21.24
CA ILE A 502 1.96 12.65 -19.78
C ILE A 502 0.69 13.28 -19.19
N ASN A 503 0.14 12.64 -18.16
CA ASN A 503 -1.08 13.04 -17.50
C ASN A 503 -0.82 14.08 -16.39
N ASN A 504 -1.86 14.85 -16.00
CA ASN A 504 -1.86 15.77 -14.85
C ASN A 504 -0.69 16.76 -14.83
N VAL A 505 -0.43 17.43 -15.95
CA VAL A 505 0.62 18.45 -16.06
C VAL A 505 0.03 19.83 -16.22
N VAL A 506 0.31 20.74 -15.30
CA VAL A 506 -0.01 22.17 -15.41
C VAL A 506 1.13 22.89 -16.13
N LYS A 507 2.37 22.62 -15.72
CA LYS A 507 3.60 23.14 -16.35
C LYS A 507 4.78 22.22 -16.03
N LEU A 508 5.84 22.34 -16.82
CA LEU A 508 7.14 21.70 -16.55
C LEU A 508 8.04 22.70 -15.78
N ALA A 509 8.94 22.18 -14.93
CA ALA A 509 10.00 22.96 -14.31
C ALA A 509 11.00 23.43 -15.37
N PHE A 510 11.31 22.53 -16.32
CA PHE A 510 12.21 22.79 -17.45
C PHE A 510 11.54 22.33 -18.74
N ASN A 511 11.31 23.26 -19.70
CA ASN A 511 10.81 22.95 -21.03
C ASN A 511 11.90 23.27 -22.07
N PRO A 512 12.66 22.26 -22.54
CA PRO A 512 13.82 22.48 -23.40
C PRO A 512 13.44 22.95 -24.80
N THR A 513 14.16 23.95 -25.33
CA THR A 513 14.11 24.37 -26.75
C THR A 513 14.67 23.28 -27.65
N LYS A 514 14.50 23.41 -28.99
CA LYS A 514 15.00 22.39 -29.94
C LYS A 514 16.50 22.11 -29.75
N THR A 515 17.32 23.14 -29.65
CA THR A 515 18.78 23.01 -29.48
C THR A 515 19.13 22.30 -28.16
N LEU A 516 18.46 22.65 -27.06
CA LEU A 516 18.69 22.00 -25.78
C LEU A 516 18.22 20.54 -25.77
N ARG A 517 17.11 20.25 -26.46
CA ARG A 517 16.65 18.85 -26.65
C ARG A 517 17.66 18.00 -27.39
N ASP A 518 18.22 18.54 -28.48
CA ASP A 518 19.24 17.86 -29.25
C ASP A 518 20.46 17.53 -28.38
N GLY A 519 20.86 18.48 -27.52
CA GLY A 519 21.94 18.29 -26.54
C GLY A 519 21.62 17.24 -25.47
N LEU A 520 20.42 17.28 -24.86
CA LEU A 520 19.96 16.26 -23.88
C LEU A 520 19.94 14.88 -24.51
N TYR A 521 19.32 14.77 -25.69
CA TYR A 521 19.20 13.50 -26.40
C TYR A 521 20.55 12.92 -26.83
N ALA A 522 21.51 13.76 -27.26
CA ALA A 522 22.88 13.35 -27.54
C ALA A 522 23.58 12.77 -26.30
N ASN A 523 23.23 13.27 -25.11
CA ASN A 523 23.76 12.78 -23.84
C ASN A 523 22.88 11.70 -23.19
N ASN A 524 21.98 11.02 -23.93
CA ASN A 524 21.13 9.93 -23.43
C ASN A 524 20.22 10.33 -22.26
N ILE A 525 19.70 11.55 -22.30
CA ILE A 525 18.67 12.06 -21.40
C ILE A 525 17.41 12.22 -22.25
N ASN A 526 16.29 11.75 -21.74
CA ASN A 526 15.02 11.78 -22.45
C ASN A 526 14.29 13.08 -22.19
N PRO A 527 14.23 14.02 -23.16
CA PRO A 527 13.56 15.28 -22.95
C PRO A 527 12.05 15.10 -22.86
N VAL A 528 11.45 15.75 -21.91
CA VAL A 528 10.00 15.94 -21.80
C VAL A 528 9.68 17.37 -22.21
N ILE A 529 8.72 17.53 -23.10
CA ILE A 529 8.38 18.81 -23.71
C ILE A 529 6.89 19.11 -23.57
N SER A 530 6.57 20.38 -23.39
CA SER A 530 5.19 20.88 -23.47
C SER A 530 5.03 21.69 -24.75
N GLN A 531 4.07 21.28 -25.60
CA GLN A 531 3.78 21.95 -26.86
C GLN A 531 2.35 22.49 -26.89
N PRO A 532 2.13 23.73 -27.34
CA PRO A 532 0.79 24.30 -27.46
C PRO A 532 -0.11 23.42 -28.35
N GLY A 533 -1.29 23.08 -27.86
CA GLY A 533 -2.27 22.28 -28.57
C GLY A 533 -2.01 20.77 -28.59
N GLN A 534 -0.88 20.30 -28.07
CA GLN A 534 -0.50 18.87 -28.08
C GLN A 534 -0.21 18.30 -26.69
N GLY A 535 -0.17 19.17 -25.67
CA GLY A 535 0.09 18.76 -24.29
C GLY A 535 1.57 18.53 -23.98
N THR A 536 1.81 17.79 -22.92
CA THR A 536 3.15 17.42 -22.44
C THR A 536 3.50 16.01 -22.88
N LEU A 537 4.66 15.83 -23.50
CA LEU A 537 5.05 14.62 -24.20
C LEU A 537 6.46 14.19 -23.79
N LEU A 538 6.66 12.88 -23.65
CA LEU A 538 7.99 12.27 -23.68
C LEU A 538 8.51 12.27 -25.12
N PHE A 539 9.68 12.90 -25.33
CA PHE A 539 10.27 13.10 -26.66
C PHE A 539 11.65 12.44 -26.80
N GLY A 540 11.85 11.31 -26.10
CA GLY A 540 13.06 10.50 -26.16
C GLY A 540 12.82 9.10 -25.65
N ASP A 541 13.58 8.12 -26.14
CA ASP A 541 13.45 6.70 -25.81
C ASP A 541 14.81 6.03 -25.55
N LYS A 542 15.77 6.78 -25.01
CA LYS A 542 17.13 6.30 -24.72
C LYS A 542 17.28 5.75 -23.31
N THR A 543 18.13 4.72 -23.19
CA THR A 543 18.68 4.26 -21.90
C THR A 543 19.93 5.07 -21.53
N LEU A 544 20.46 4.89 -20.31
CA LEU A 544 21.70 5.56 -19.88
C LEU A 544 22.97 5.02 -20.55
N LEU A 545 22.86 4.02 -21.43
CA LEU A 545 24.01 3.41 -22.10
C LEU A 545 24.65 4.39 -23.10
N SER A 546 25.87 4.83 -22.83
CA SER A 546 26.61 5.79 -23.68
C SER A 546 27.22 5.15 -24.94
N LYS A 547 27.50 3.84 -24.88
CA LYS A 547 28.05 3.11 -26.02
C LYS A 547 26.97 2.88 -27.09
N PRO A 548 27.21 3.19 -28.36
CA PRO A 548 26.30 2.84 -29.44
C PRO A 548 26.03 1.33 -29.46
N SER A 549 24.80 0.92 -29.23
CA SER A 549 24.37 -0.47 -29.15
C SER A 549 22.89 -0.56 -29.49
N ALA A 550 22.39 -1.77 -29.75
CA ALA A 550 20.95 -2.00 -29.85
C ALA A 550 20.23 -1.71 -28.54
N PHE A 551 20.91 -1.86 -27.42
CA PHE A 551 20.38 -1.65 -26.05
C PHE A 551 20.38 -0.18 -25.60
N ASP A 552 20.76 0.77 -26.46
CA ASP A 552 20.69 2.20 -26.14
C ASP A 552 19.24 2.75 -26.18
N ARG A 553 18.26 1.88 -26.51
CA ARG A 553 16.83 2.20 -26.63
C ARG A 553 16.00 1.47 -25.57
N ILE A 554 15.04 2.19 -24.98
CA ILE A 554 14.11 1.64 -23.96
C ILE A 554 13.35 0.45 -24.52
N ASN A 555 12.77 0.59 -25.70
CA ASN A 555 11.95 -0.45 -26.33
C ASN A 555 12.75 -1.72 -26.62
N VAL A 556 14.00 -1.61 -27.08
CA VAL A 556 14.85 -2.77 -27.34
C VAL A 556 15.28 -3.45 -26.04
N ARG A 557 15.67 -2.66 -25.02
CA ARG A 557 16.03 -3.24 -23.71
C ARG A 557 14.85 -4.00 -23.11
N ARG A 558 13.66 -3.44 -23.16
CA ARG A 558 12.45 -4.08 -22.68
C ARG A 558 12.06 -5.32 -23.49
N LEU A 559 12.20 -5.27 -24.81
CA LEU A 559 12.05 -6.47 -25.67
C LEU A 559 12.92 -7.62 -25.16
N PHE A 560 14.21 -7.37 -24.95
CA PHE A 560 15.14 -8.43 -24.52
C PHE A 560 14.81 -8.95 -23.13
N ILE A 561 14.45 -8.07 -22.16
CA ILE A 561 14.02 -8.51 -20.82
C ILE A 561 12.85 -9.50 -20.90
N ILE A 562 11.87 -9.20 -21.76
CA ILE A 562 10.70 -10.08 -21.92
C ILE A 562 11.07 -11.40 -22.56
N LEU A 563 11.88 -11.34 -23.64
CA LEU A 563 12.33 -12.55 -24.32
C LEU A 563 13.16 -13.43 -23.37
N GLU A 564 14.09 -12.82 -22.63
CA GLU A 564 14.93 -13.50 -21.64
C GLU A 564 14.08 -14.16 -20.54
N LYS A 565 13.12 -13.43 -19.95
CA LYS A 565 12.18 -13.98 -18.93
C LYS A 565 11.33 -15.11 -19.49
N ALA A 566 10.75 -14.93 -20.67
CA ALA A 566 9.85 -15.90 -21.28
C ALA A 566 10.59 -17.19 -21.67
N VAL A 567 11.75 -17.06 -22.30
CA VAL A 567 12.58 -18.21 -22.68
C VAL A 567 13.15 -18.91 -21.44
N ALA A 568 13.61 -18.15 -20.43
CA ALA A 568 14.09 -18.74 -19.18
C ALA A 568 13.00 -19.55 -18.48
N THR A 569 11.76 -19.04 -18.44
CA THR A 569 10.62 -19.78 -17.88
C THR A 569 10.31 -21.05 -18.65
N ALA A 570 10.32 -20.98 -19.97
CA ALA A 570 10.14 -22.16 -20.84
C ALA A 570 11.27 -23.17 -20.69
N SER A 571 12.51 -22.70 -20.50
CA SER A 571 13.69 -23.56 -20.34
C SER A 571 13.68 -24.34 -19.02
N LYS A 572 12.97 -23.87 -17.98
CA LYS A 572 12.86 -24.62 -16.71
C LYS A 572 12.27 -26.02 -16.87
N PHE A 573 11.43 -26.24 -17.87
CA PHE A 573 10.85 -27.54 -18.17
C PHE A 573 11.85 -28.53 -18.78
N GLN A 574 13.03 -28.08 -19.21
CA GLN A 574 14.10 -28.93 -19.72
C GLN A 574 15.13 -29.32 -18.64
N LEU A 575 15.00 -28.76 -17.43
CA LEU A 575 15.87 -29.12 -16.31
C LEU A 575 15.64 -30.59 -15.92
N PHE A 576 16.74 -31.31 -15.70
CA PHE A 576 16.77 -32.73 -15.36
C PHE A 576 16.41 -33.68 -16.52
N GLU A 577 16.16 -33.18 -17.73
CA GLU A 577 16.00 -33.98 -18.95
C GLU A 577 17.38 -34.32 -19.53
N PHE A 578 17.44 -35.34 -20.40
CA PHE A 578 18.66 -35.69 -21.10
C PHE A 578 18.98 -34.69 -22.21
N ASN A 579 20.26 -34.33 -22.40
CA ASN A 579 20.67 -33.49 -23.53
C ASN A 579 20.82 -34.34 -24.81
N ASP A 580 19.72 -34.70 -25.40
CA ASP A 580 19.60 -35.47 -26.64
C ASP A 580 18.89 -34.67 -27.74
N ASP A 581 18.83 -35.23 -28.95
CA ASP A 581 18.18 -34.57 -30.10
C ASP A 581 16.69 -34.34 -29.85
N PHE A 582 16.04 -35.20 -29.07
CA PHE A 582 14.63 -35.06 -28.77
C PHE A 582 14.36 -33.82 -27.86
N THR A 583 15.15 -33.67 -26.79
CA THR A 583 15.03 -32.53 -25.88
C THR A 583 15.38 -31.21 -26.59
N ARG A 584 16.43 -31.22 -27.45
CA ARG A 584 16.79 -30.05 -28.27
C ARG A 584 15.67 -29.67 -29.24
N ALA A 585 15.07 -30.67 -29.92
CA ALA A 585 13.94 -30.44 -30.82
C ALA A 585 12.68 -29.93 -30.08
N ASN A 586 12.42 -30.43 -28.86
CA ASN A 586 11.33 -29.92 -28.02
C ASN A 586 11.54 -28.47 -27.62
N PHE A 587 12.75 -28.10 -27.19
CA PHE A 587 13.09 -26.71 -26.88
C PHE A 587 12.88 -25.79 -28.09
N LEU A 588 13.39 -26.16 -29.26
CA LEU A 588 13.17 -25.42 -30.51
C LEU A 588 11.69 -25.31 -30.85
N GLY A 589 10.93 -26.40 -30.65
CA GLY A 589 9.49 -26.44 -30.88
C GLY A 589 8.66 -25.51 -29.99
N ILE A 590 9.21 -25.07 -28.85
CA ILE A 590 8.60 -24.09 -27.94
C ILE A 590 9.07 -22.68 -28.26
N VAL A 591 10.38 -22.47 -28.44
CA VAL A 591 10.98 -21.13 -28.55
C VAL A 591 10.75 -20.50 -29.92
N GLU A 592 10.88 -21.26 -31.02
CA GLU A 592 10.70 -20.71 -32.37
C GLU A 592 9.30 -20.16 -32.65
N PRO A 593 8.19 -20.85 -32.29
CA PRO A 593 6.85 -20.29 -32.49
C PRO A 593 6.63 -19.02 -31.67
N PHE A 594 7.16 -18.94 -30.45
CA PHE A 594 7.11 -17.75 -29.64
C PHE A 594 7.84 -16.57 -30.30
N LEU A 595 9.06 -16.78 -30.78
CA LEU A 595 9.83 -15.72 -31.49
C LEU A 595 9.16 -15.31 -32.81
N ARG A 596 8.49 -16.23 -33.52
CA ARG A 596 7.68 -15.94 -34.72
C ARG A 596 6.46 -15.07 -34.39
N ASP A 597 5.79 -15.32 -33.26
CA ASP A 597 4.68 -14.47 -32.80
C ASP A 597 5.18 -13.04 -32.51
N VAL A 598 6.29 -12.90 -31.79
CA VAL A 598 6.91 -11.59 -31.54
C VAL A 598 7.34 -10.90 -32.84
N GLN A 599 7.83 -11.66 -33.82
CA GLN A 599 8.15 -11.16 -35.16
C GLN A 599 6.90 -10.69 -35.90
N ALA A 600 5.83 -11.45 -35.90
CA ALA A 600 4.55 -11.10 -36.51
C ALA A 600 3.97 -9.81 -35.88
N ARG A 601 4.17 -9.63 -34.57
CA ARG A 601 3.79 -8.43 -33.81
C ARG A 601 4.82 -7.29 -33.91
N ARG A 602 5.77 -7.36 -34.85
CA ARG A 602 6.75 -6.32 -35.19
C ARG A 602 7.82 -6.04 -34.12
N GLY A 603 8.05 -6.94 -33.17
CA GLY A 603 9.11 -6.80 -32.16
C GLY A 603 10.49 -7.15 -32.70
N ILE A 604 10.56 -8.14 -33.57
CA ILE A 604 11.79 -8.69 -34.14
C ILE A 604 11.73 -8.58 -35.69
N ALA A 605 12.81 -8.13 -36.30
CA ALA A 605 12.94 -8.12 -37.76
C ALA A 605 13.32 -9.50 -38.26
N GLU A 606 14.28 -10.17 -37.61
CA GLU A 606 14.81 -11.47 -37.97
C GLU A 606 15.35 -12.17 -36.73
N PHE A 607 15.20 -13.49 -36.66
CA PHE A 607 15.78 -14.30 -35.59
C PHE A 607 16.31 -15.63 -36.11
N ARG A 608 17.23 -16.21 -35.37
CA ARG A 608 17.73 -17.57 -35.57
C ARG A 608 18.00 -18.20 -34.19
N VAL A 609 17.54 -19.45 -34.04
CA VAL A 609 17.83 -20.26 -32.84
C VAL A 609 18.75 -21.40 -33.27
N VAL A 610 19.84 -21.58 -32.58
CA VAL A 610 20.78 -22.69 -32.75
C VAL A 610 20.80 -23.48 -31.47
N CYS A 611 20.35 -24.72 -31.51
CA CYS A 611 20.34 -25.68 -30.43
C CYS A 611 20.52 -27.07 -31.05
N ASP A 612 21.73 -27.36 -31.48
CA ASP A 612 22.10 -28.59 -32.20
C ASP A 612 23.46 -29.12 -31.68
N GLU A 613 24.05 -30.06 -32.40
CA GLU A 613 25.33 -30.65 -32.02
C GLU A 613 26.51 -29.65 -32.11
N THR A 614 26.34 -28.53 -32.80
CA THR A 614 27.42 -27.54 -32.96
C THR A 614 27.68 -26.75 -31.71
N ASN A 615 26.65 -26.47 -30.91
CA ASN A 615 26.75 -25.80 -29.61
C ASN A 615 26.54 -26.74 -28.40
N ASN A 616 26.00 -27.97 -28.61
CA ASN A 616 25.95 -29.03 -27.60
C ASN A 616 26.91 -30.18 -27.96
N THR A 617 28.20 -29.86 -27.88
CA THR A 617 29.27 -30.85 -28.12
C THR A 617 29.32 -31.91 -27.02
N ALA A 618 30.02 -33.03 -27.27
CA ALA A 618 30.21 -34.08 -26.25
C ALA A 618 30.78 -33.50 -24.94
N GLU A 619 31.69 -32.51 -25.02
CA GLU A 619 32.25 -31.85 -23.84
C GLU A 619 31.20 -31.04 -23.03
N VAL A 620 30.23 -30.41 -23.69
CA VAL A 620 29.12 -29.68 -23.04
C VAL A 620 28.15 -30.69 -22.37
N ILE A 621 27.85 -31.78 -23.06
CA ILE A 621 27.01 -32.86 -22.53
C ILE A 621 27.66 -33.53 -21.32
N ASP A 622 28.96 -33.81 -21.37
CA ASP A 622 29.73 -34.39 -20.26
C ASP A 622 29.77 -33.48 -19.01
N LYS A 623 29.63 -32.15 -19.21
CA LYS A 623 29.51 -31.16 -18.12
C LYS A 623 28.07 -31.01 -17.61
N ASN A 624 27.12 -31.81 -18.05
CA ASN A 624 25.68 -31.70 -17.77
C ASN A 624 25.11 -30.31 -18.11
N GLN A 625 25.56 -29.73 -19.22
CA GLN A 625 25.13 -28.42 -19.71
C GLN A 625 24.27 -28.58 -20.98
N PHE A 626 23.29 -27.67 -21.11
CA PHE A 626 22.46 -27.50 -22.29
C PHE A 626 22.66 -26.06 -22.80
N VAL A 627 23.04 -25.89 -24.05
CA VAL A 627 23.35 -24.58 -24.65
C VAL A 627 22.44 -24.33 -25.84
N ALA A 628 21.77 -23.17 -25.84
CA ALA A 628 21.01 -22.67 -26.97
C ALA A 628 21.41 -21.23 -27.26
N ASP A 629 21.79 -20.94 -28.52
CA ASP A 629 22.12 -19.61 -28.97
C ASP A 629 20.94 -18.97 -29.71
N ILE A 630 20.46 -17.84 -29.23
CA ILE A 630 19.32 -17.13 -29.81
C ILE A 630 19.81 -15.80 -30.38
N TYR A 631 19.89 -15.73 -31.71
CA TYR A 631 20.25 -14.52 -32.42
C TYR A 631 19.02 -13.72 -32.78
N ILE A 632 18.96 -12.45 -32.35
CA ILE A 632 17.80 -11.57 -32.52
C ILE A 632 18.25 -10.25 -33.16
N LYS A 633 17.53 -9.87 -34.21
CA LYS A 633 17.65 -8.56 -34.84
C LYS A 633 16.40 -7.74 -34.51
N PRO A 634 16.48 -6.83 -33.51
CA PRO A 634 15.31 -6.06 -33.08
C PRO A 634 14.81 -5.11 -34.15
N ALA A 635 13.52 -4.84 -34.19
CA ALA A 635 12.95 -3.80 -35.02
C ALA A 635 13.41 -2.41 -34.53
N ARG A 636 13.73 -1.51 -35.44
CA ARG A 636 14.19 -0.16 -35.12
C ARG A 636 13.07 0.85 -35.26
N THR A 637 12.97 1.77 -34.34
CA THR A 637 12.04 2.91 -34.36
C THR A 637 12.55 4.00 -35.30
N ILE A 638 11.62 4.72 -35.94
CA ILE A 638 11.92 5.88 -36.79
C ILE A 638 12.09 7.10 -35.88
N ASN A 639 13.28 7.67 -35.82
CA ASN A 639 13.58 8.85 -35.03
C ASN A 639 13.71 10.13 -35.87
N PHE A 640 14.04 9.99 -37.15
CA PHE A 640 14.23 11.10 -38.07
C PHE A 640 13.41 10.89 -39.34
N ILE A 641 12.63 11.88 -39.73
CA ILE A 641 11.87 11.92 -40.97
C ILE A 641 12.40 13.08 -41.79
N GLN A 642 12.94 12.79 -42.95
CA GLN A 642 13.35 13.80 -43.92
C GLN A 642 12.28 13.89 -45.00
N LEU A 643 11.69 15.06 -45.17
CA LEU A 643 10.72 15.35 -46.22
C LEU A 643 11.38 16.29 -47.24
N ASN A 644 11.53 15.83 -48.47
CA ASN A 644 12.08 16.62 -49.57
C ASN A 644 10.91 17.09 -50.45
N PHE A 645 10.62 18.39 -50.43
CA PHE A 645 9.66 19.00 -51.33
C PHE A 645 10.44 19.54 -52.56
N ILE A 646 10.19 18.97 -53.74
CA ILE A 646 10.85 19.35 -54.98
C ILE A 646 9.84 20.11 -55.82
N ALA A 647 10.05 21.40 -56.03
CA ALA A 647 9.27 22.19 -56.98
C ALA A 647 9.81 21.98 -58.38
N THR A 648 8.99 21.46 -59.28
CA THR A 648 9.34 21.25 -60.68
C THR A 648 8.67 22.31 -61.56
N ARG A 649 9.28 22.60 -62.72
CA ARG A 649 8.65 23.46 -63.75
C ARG A 649 7.48 22.72 -64.38
N SER A 650 6.48 23.48 -64.87
CA SER A 650 5.22 22.93 -65.43
C SER A 650 5.39 22.06 -66.70
N ASN A 651 6.57 22.03 -67.31
CA ASN A 651 6.86 21.25 -68.49
C ASN A 651 7.68 19.96 -68.24
N VAL A 652 7.91 19.57 -66.97
CA VAL A 652 8.65 18.34 -66.61
C VAL A 652 7.66 17.28 -66.18
N GLN A 653 7.71 16.10 -66.77
CA GLN A 653 6.89 14.95 -66.35
C GLN A 653 7.47 14.33 -65.07
N PHE A 654 6.62 13.99 -64.12
CA PHE A 654 7.03 13.41 -62.83
C PHE A 654 7.81 12.08 -62.93
N SER A 655 7.66 11.34 -64.05
CA SER A 655 8.45 10.14 -64.34
C SER A 655 9.93 10.41 -64.58
N GLU A 656 10.30 11.62 -65.04
CA GLU A 656 11.69 12.02 -65.28
C GLU A 656 12.41 12.50 -64.03
N VAL A 657 11.65 13.02 -63.02
CA VAL A 657 12.22 13.52 -61.76
C VAL A 657 12.66 12.38 -60.84
N GLY A 658 12.00 11.22 -60.94
CA GLY A 658 12.35 10.03 -60.15
C GLY A 658 13.64 9.33 -60.57
N ALA A 659 14.08 9.49 -61.80
CA ALA A 659 15.29 8.87 -62.35
C ALA A 659 16.59 9.65 -62.04
N ALA A 660 16.50 10.92 -61.62
CA ALA A 660 17.65 11.81 -61.40
C ALA A 660 18.16 11.84 -59.95
N ILE A 661 17.54 11.10 -59.01
CA ILE A 661 17.90 11.09 -57.58
C ILE A 661 18.47 9.71 -57.15
N GLN A 662 19.34 9.14 -57.95
CA GLN A 662 20.29 8.10 -57.55
C GLN A 662 21.69 8.70 -57.51
N ILE A 663 22.01 9.44 -56.43
CA ILE A 663 23.41 9.74 -56.05
C ILE A 663 23.55 9.41 -54.57
#